data_7ce9c4b96c055ca88ebeef2af3efa045
#
_entry.id   7ce9c4b96c055ca88ebeef2af3efa045
#
_cell.length_a   1.000
_cell.length_b   1.000
_cell.length_c   1.000
_cell.angle_alpha   90.00
_cell.angle_beta   90.00
_cell.angle_gamma   90.00
#
_symmetry.space_group_name_H-M   'P 1'
#
loop_
_entity.id
_entity.type
_entity.pdbx_description
1 polymer ?
#
loop_
_entity_poly.entity_id
_entity_poly.type
_entity_poly.pdbx_seq_one_letter_code
_entity_poly.pdbx_strand_id
1 'polypeptide(L)'
;LVSAAHSSLRDDPPLMNTTDSRSAIAAAVAATLCAAGAPASAAEPAPQLGTVTVTEEEDGTRVDQASSPKYTAPLLDTPQTITVVTRETIAQQNMLSLRDILSTVPGITFGAGEGGGGYGDSINLRGFTGSNDITVDGFRDSAQYTRSDAFNLEQVEVVNGANSVYAGSGSVGGTINLVSKTARLGDFDDVTLGAGTDRYGRVAGDFNHQIGDSAAVRLNVMGHRNDVPDREVEKNERWGVAPSVAIGLGQATTASLAYLHQHDRNTPQYGVPTWEGRILPGANRESYFGYADVDRQVNETDAVTLTLDHFASDNLSLRSQTRWQQTDQFLLVNPPQGTFCLADGTSPSNAGLAPCAAGFSPGEYQPSGPRGTTRDTRNRLFMTQADLTSRFTTGTAQHTLVFGMALSSETYFRRSGNSLRNPDGATPNPVLPRTSIANPAAVPYSGPVHFIANQTLDGELDNRAAYLFDNIQLSERWAFNGGVRIERNEADFQQVNLATPASGDPPEVLPPASNDETLLSYRAGLVFKPTALASLYFAYGNSQTPSVATVNGSCTDATCNVDPEEAESFELGAKWDALDGRLSLTAAVARNERTNYRVADPGNPDNPSGEQVLDGSARVDSLVLGAAGRILPGWSVFANYTLLDSEVLQGASDFVSESGQDYTRGDPLTNTPKHSASLWTTWDVARGVQLGYGLTWQGKVYLQQHSATNPDGPLPTVGGYVVHRAMASYTVNRKLQLQLNVNNLFDKQYLTRLRTQRLAWATPGEARSVVLSANLSF
;
A
#
# COMPACT_ATOMS: atom_id res chain seq x y z
N LEU A 1 1.52 3.23 -37.78
CA LEU A 1 1.73 1.91 -38.36
C LEU A 1 2.74 1.09 -37.53
N VAL A 2 2.43 0.81 -36.24
CA VAL A 2 2.99 -0.31 -35.45
C VAL A 2 1.99 -0.55 -34.30
N SER A 3 0.83 -1.11 -34.59
CA SER A 3 -0.19 -1.47 -33.60
C SER A 3 -1.01 -2.67 -34.07
N ALA A 4 -0.36 -3.72 -34.53
CA ALA A 4 -1.09 -4.91 -34.94
C ALA A 4 -0.19 -6.16 -34.88
N ALA A 5 0.26 -6.53 -33.67
CA ALA A 5 0.94 -7.81 -33.47
C ALA A 5 0.90 -8.33 -32.02
N HIS A 6 -0.19 -8.12 -31.28
CA HIS A 6 -0.29 -8.64 -29.89
C HIS A 6 -1.64 -9.28 -29.54
N SER A 7 -2.46 -9.63 -30.53
CA SER A 7 -3.79 -10.21 -30.26
C SER A 7 -3.95 -11.70 -30.64
N SER A 8 -2.89 -12.46 -30.73
CA SER A 8 -3.02 -13.90 -30.98
C SER A 8 -2.05 -14.67 -30.09
N LEU A 9 -2.58 -15.35 -29.14
CA LEU A 9 -2.12 -16.45 -28.27
C LEU A 9 -2.37 -16.15 -26.79
N ARG A 10 -3.64 -15.98 -26.43
CA ARG A 10 -4.12 -16.20 -25.07
C ARG A 10 -5.23 -17.25 -25.15
N ASP A 11 -4.85 -18.52 -25.15
CA ASP A 11 -5.78 -19.58 -24.80
C ASP A 11 -5.98 -19.47 -23.29
N ASP A 12 -7.17 -19.06 -22.84
CA ASP A 12 -7.56 -19.10 -21.44
C ASP A 12 -7.53 -20.57 -20.98
N PRO A 13 -6.85 -20.90 -19.85
CA PRO A 13 -6.90 -22.24 -19.31
C PRO A 13 -8.36 -22.56 -18.91
N PRO A 14 -8.80 -23.84 -18.95
CA PRO A 14 -10.14 -24.22 -18.53
C PRO A 14 -10.34 -23.85 -17.07
N LEU A 15 -11.35 -23.02 -16.82
CA LEU A 15 -11.78 -22.63 -15.48
C LEU A 15 -12.13 -23.87 -14.66
N MET A 16 -11.52 -24.06 -13.49
CA MET A 16 -11.99 -25.01 -12.50
C MET A 16 -13.47 -24.75 -12.18
N ASN A 17 -14.22 -25.81 -11.98
CA ASN A 17 -15.66 -25.77 -11.78
C ASN A 17 -16.03 -25.14 -10.40
N THR A 18 -16.15 -23.82 -10.36
CA THR A 18 -16.54 -23.05 -9.17
C THR A 18 -18.06 -22.81 -9.14
N THR A 19 -18.85 -23.89 -9.01
CA THR A 19 -20.31 -23.78 -9.08
C THR A 19 -20.94 -23.20 -7.80
N ASP A 20 -20.31 -23.31 -6.63
CA ASP A 20 -20.92 -22.89 -5.36
C ASP A 20 -20.73 -21.39 -5.05
N SER A 21 -19.56 -20.82 -5.30
CA SER A 21 -19.29 -19.39 -5.07
C SER A 21 -20.07 -18.47 -6.02
N ARG A 22 -20.22 -18.89 -7.30
CA ARG A 22 -21.00 -18.15 -8.31
C ARG A 22 -22.48 -18.07 -7.96
N SER A 23 -23.03 -19.09 -7.31
CA SER A 23 -24.44 -19.10 -6.89
C SER A 23 -24.70 -18.15 -5.71
N ALA A 24 -23.77 -18.05 -4.76
CA ALA A 24 -23.86 -17.11 -3.63
C ALA A 24 -23.71 -15.66 -4.09
N ILE A 25 -22.79 -15.40 -5.03
CA ILE A 25 -22.56 -14.08 -5.64
C ILE A 25 -23.77 -13.63 -6.45
N ALA A 26 -24.37 -14.54 -7.26
CA ALA A 26 -25.59 -14.25 -8.01
C ALA A 26 -26.79 -13.95 -7.09
N ALA A 27 -26.89 -14.64 -5.95
CA ALA A 27 -27.93 -14.38 -4.95
C ALA A 27 -27.74 -13.02 -4.25
N ALA A 28 -26.49 -12.61 -3.95
CA ALA A 28 -26.20 -11.32 -3.33
C ALA A 28 -26.50 -10.16 -4.30
N VAL A 29 -26.14 -10.29 -5.58
CA VAL A 29 -26.47 -9.30 -6.62
C VAL A 29 -28.00 -9.23 -6.84
N ALA A 30 -28.70 -10.37 -6.85
CA ALA A 30 -30.15 -10.40 -6.95
C ALA A 30 -30.85 -9.79 -5.73
N ALA A 31 -30.33 -10.01 -4.52
CA ALA A 31 -30.87 -9.37 -3.30
C ALA A 31 -30.67 -7.85 -3.32
N THR A 32 -29.54 -7.36 -3.82
CA THR A 32 -29.25 -5.93 -3.97
C THR A 32 -30.16 -5.28 -5.02
N LEU A 33 -30.41 -5.95 -6.14
CA LEU A 33 -31.33 -5.49 -7.19
C LEU A 33 -32.80 -5.53 -6.77
N CYS A 34 -33.22 -6.49 -5.94
CA CYS A 34 -34.58 -6.57 -5.40
C CYS A 34 -34.88 -5.48 -4.36
N ALA A 35 -33.89 -5.03 -3.60
CA ALA A 35 -34.05 -3.91 -2.66
C ALA A 35 -34.28 -2.55 -3.37
N ALA A 36 -33.82 -2.42 -4.61
CA ALA A 36 -34.03 -1.21 -5.43
C ALA A 36 -35.42 -1.07 -6.06
N GLY A 37 -36.26 -2.13 -5.98
CA GLY A 37 -37.57 -2.21 -6.66
C GLY A 37 -38.78 -1.79 -5.83
N ALA A 38 -38.65 -1.26 -4.61
CA ALA A 38 -39.79 -0.75 -3.83
C ALA A 38 -40.26 0.58 -4.37
N PRO A 39 -41.60 0.81 -4.58
CA PRO A 39 -42.10 2.05 -5.13
C PRO A 39 -41.87 3.20 -4.13
N ALA A 40 -41.16 4.22 -4.59
CA ALA A 40 -40.95 5.45 -3.84
C ALA A 40 -42.28 6.19 -3.66
N SER A 41 -42.80 6.24 -2.43
CA SER A 41 -43.79 7.20 -2.04
C SER A 41 -43.15 8.57 -1.95
N ALA A 42 -43.75 9.59 -2.56
CA ALA A 42 -43.26 10.97 -2.48
C ALA A 42 -43.25 11.44 -1.01
N ALA A 43 -42.08 11.50 -0.42
CA ALA A 43 -41.83 12.03 0.92
C ALA A 43 -41.28 13.46 0.81
N GLU A 44 -41.62 14.29 1.79
CA GLU A 44 -41.04 15.62 2.01
C GLU A 44 -39.50 15.52 2.04
N PRO A 45 -38.76 16.61 1.72
CA PRO A 45 -37.30 16.58 1.70
C PRO A 45 -36.77 16.14 3.07
N ALA A 46 -36.17 14.95 3.13
CA ALA A 46 -35.59 14.41 4.33
C ALA A 46 -34.41 15.31 4.80
N PRO A 47 -34.28 15.57 6.10
CA PRO A 47 -33.11 16.23 6.62
C PRO A 47 -31.87 15.40 6.20
N GLN A 48 -30.84 16.05 5.68
CA GLN A 48 -29.61 15.44 5.23
C GLN A 48 -28.94 14.74 6.40
N LEU A 49 -29.23 13.47 6.57
CA LEU A 49 -28.35 12.56 7.30
C LEU A 49 -27.08 12.47 6.47
N GLY A 50 -25.96 12.91 7.08
CA GLY A 50 -24.72 13.09 6.36
C GLY A 50 -24.40 11.91 5.44
N THR A 51 -24.66 12.09 4.17
CA THR A 51 -23.73 11.60 3.17
C THR A 51 -22.36 11.95 3.75
N VAL A 52 -21.41 11.02 3.83
CA VAL A 52 -20.02 11.39 4.05
C VAL A 52 -19.62 12.19 2.81
N THR A 53 -20.11 13.43 2.78
CA THR A 53 -19.56 14.44 1.91
C THR A 53 -18.28 14.78 2.63
N VAL A 54 -17.13 14.39 2.07
CA VAL A 54 -15.87 15.00 2.42
C VAL A 54 -16.07 16.48 2.12
N THR A 55 -16.59 17.21 3.10
CA THR A 55 -16.65 18.66 3.05
C THR A 55 -15.22 19.08 3.32
N GLU A 56 -14.50 19.37 2.25
CA GLU A 56 -13.27 20.11 2.31
C GLU A 56 -13.58 21.40 3.08
N GLU A 57 -13.11 21.52 4.33
CA GLU A 57 -13.13 22.80 5.03
C GLU A 57 -12.29 23.79 4.22
N GLU A 58 -12.51 25.11 4.42
CA GLU A 58 -11.80 26.19 3.73
C GLU A 58 -10.27 26.07 3.67
N ASP A 59 -9.67 25.13 4.40
CA ASP A 59 -8.24 24.93 4.53
C ASP A 59 -7.69 23.77 3.73
N GLY A 60 -8.52 22.82 3.30
CA GLY A 60 -8.11 21.63 2.53
C GLY A 60 -7.11 20.68 3.21
N THR A 61 -6.59 20.99 4.41
CA THR A 61 -5.55 20.19 5.10
C THR A 61 -6.11 19.32 6.24
N ARG A 62 -7.38 19.53 6.61
CA ARG A 62 -8.07 18.84 7.70
C ARG A 62 -9.35 18.18 7.20
N VAL A 63 -9.69 17.05 7.79
CA VAL A 63 -11.00 16.39 7.67
C VAL A 63 -11.53 16.03 9.05
N ASP A 64 -12.83 16.07 9.23
CA ASP A 64 -13.47 15.81 10.52
C ASP A 64 -13.92 14.36 10.67
N GLN A 65 -14.03 13.61 9.57
CA GLN A 65 -14.55 12.24 9.58
C GLN A 65 -13.78 11.36 8.60
N ALA A 66 -13.59 10.09 8.96
CA ALA A 66 -13.08 9.08 8.03
C ALA A 66 -14.11 8.77 6.95
N SER A 67 -13.66 8.39 5.75
CA SER A 67 -14.52 8.14 4.59
C SER A 67 -15.39 6.89 4.72
N SER A 68 -14.92 5.88 5.45
CA SER A 68 -15.66 4.63 5.63
C SER A 68 -16.87 4.83 6.57
N PRO A 69 -18.09 4.43 6.17
CA PRO A 69 -19.29 4.55 6.99
C PRO A 69 -19.27 3.69 8.26
N LYS A 70 -18.31 2.78 8.37
CA LYS A 70 -18.06 1.99 9.59
C LYS A 70 -17.55 2.86 10.74
N TYR A 71 -16.90 4.01 10.44
CA TYR A 71 -16.52 5.02 11.42
C TYR A 71 -17.66 6.02 11.59
N THR A 72 -18.57 5.75 12.52
CA THR A 72 -19.80 6.52 12.74
C THR A 72 -19.62 7.78 13.58
N ALA A 73 -18.42 7.98 14.17
CA ALA A 73 -18.08 9.14 14.97
C ALA A 73 -17.09 10.05 14.22
N PRO A 74 -17.08 11.36 14.52
CA PRO A 74 -16.02 12.26 14.08
C PRO A 74 -14.63 11.76 14.51
N LEU A 75 -13.57 12.15 13.79
CA LEU A 75 -12.20 11.77 14.13
C LEU A 75 -11.81 12.16 15.55
N LEU A 76 -12.32 13.30 16.05
CA LEU A 76 -12.14 13.74 17.44
C LEU A 76 -12.64 12.69 18.46
N ASP A 77 -13.76 12.04 18.15
CA ASP A 77 -14.47 11.11 19.05
C ASP A 77 -14.18 9.63 18.70
N THR A 78 -13.37 9.38 17.68
CA THR A 78 -12.97 8.02 17.28
C THR A 78 -11.78 7.57 18.15
N PRO A 79 -11.89 6.48 18.93
CA PRO A 79 -10.83 6.00 19.81
C PRO A 79 -9.72 5.27 19.06
N GLN A 80 -9.12 5.91 18.08
CA GLN A 80 -8.05 5.40 17.21
C GLN A 80 -7.30 6.54 16.55
N THR A 81 -5.99 6.38 16.38
CA THR A 81 -5.19 7.32 15.59
C THR A 81 -5.39 7.06 14.10
N ILE A 82 -5.92 8.06 13.41
CA ILE A 82 -6.10 8.06 11.95
C ILE A 82 -5.43 9.31 11.39
N THR A 83 -4.49 9.11 10.46
CA THR A 83 -3.83 10.20 9.72
C THR A 83 -4.44 10.29 8.34
N VAL A 84 -4.94 11.47 7.97
CA VAL A 84 -5.55 11.70 6.64
C VAL A 84 -4.67 12.66 5.85
N VAL A 85 -4.24 12.24 4.66
CA VAL A 85 -3.54 13.08 3.69
C VAL A 85 -4.55 13.47 2.61
N THR A 86 -4.97 14.73 2.62
CA THR A 86 -6.01 15.27 1.75
C THR A 86 -5.51 15.51 0.34
N ARG A 87 -6.44 15.61 -0.63
CA ARG A 87 -6.15 15.99 -2.02
C ARG A 87 -5.37 17.31 -2.11
N GLU A 88 -5.71 18.28 -1.30
CA GLU A 88 -5.01 19.57 -1.26
C GLU A 88 -3.56 19.40 -0.84
N THR A 89 -3.29 18.65 0.24
CA THR A 89 -1.93 18.33 0.70
C THR A 89 -1.13 17.57 -0.37
N ILE A 90 -1.78 16.63 -1.08
CA ILE A 90 -1.20 15.86 -2.18
C ILE A 90 -0.82 16.80 -3.35
N ALA A 91 -1.73 17.68 -3.75
CA ALA A 91 -1.55 18.62 -4.87
C ALA A 91 -0.48 19.68 -4.55
N GLN A 92 -0.51 20.29 -3.37
CA GLN A 92 0.46 21.30 -2.95
C GLN A 92 1.89 20.76 -2.95
N GLN A 93 2.10 19.49 -2.55
CA GLN A 93 3.41 18.87 -2.55
C GLN A 93 3.78 18.19 -3.88
N ASN A 94 2.89 18.18 -4.87
CA ASN A 94 3.05 17.44 -6.14
C ASN A 94 3.41 15.96 -5.92
N MET A 95 2.70 15.30 -4.99
CA MET A 95 2.87 13.87 -4.72
C MET A 95 2.06 13.06 -5.73
N LEU A 96 2.73 12.22 -6.50
CA LEU A 96 2.07 11.52 -7.61
C LEU A 96 1.67 10.09 -7.27
N SER A 97 2.52 9.35 -6.57
CA SER A 97 2.31 7.93 -6.24
C SER A 97 1.86 7.72 -4.80
N LEU A 98 1.27 6.56 -4.51
CA LEU A 98 0.97 6.16 -3.14
C LEU A 98 2.23 6.21 -2.26
N ARG A 99 3.37 5.80 -2.78
CA ARG A 99 4.65 5.85 -2.06
C ARG A 99 5.05 7.28 -1.70
N ASP A 100 4.89 8.24 -2.61
CA ASP A 100 5.20 9.66 -2.32
C ASP A 100 4.34 10.16 -1.17
N ILE A 101 3.04 9.83 -1.19
CA ILE A 101 2.08 10.20 -0.14
C ILE A 101 2.48 9.55 1.19
N LEU A 102 2.68 8.25 1.22
CA LEU A 102 3.02 7.51 2.44
C LEU A 102 4.41 7.87 2.99
N SER A 103 5.33 8.36 2.15
CA SER A 103 6.63 8.87 2.61
C SER A 103 6.52 10.07 3.54
N THR A 104 5.37 10.75 3.54
CA THR A 104 5.04 11.87 4.44
C THR A 104 4.31 11.43 5.71
N VAL A 105 4.07 10.13 5.88
CA VAL A 105 3.44 9.56 7.08
C VAL A 105 4.51 8.84 7.91
N PRO A 106 4.91 9.37 9.07
CA PRO A 106 5.95 8.78 9.90
C PRO A 106 5.61 7.37 10.38
N GLY A 107 6.63 6.52 10.48
CA GLY A 107 6.49 5.10 10.85
C GLY A 107 6.24 4.17 9.66
N ILE A 108 6.20 4.70 8.44
CA ILE A 108 6.11 3.92 7.20
C ILE A 108 7.48 3.86 6.53
N THR A 109 7.88 2.67 6.10
CA THR A 109 9.09 2.42 5.30
C THR A 109 8.78 1.50 4.13
N PHE A 110 9.73 1.38 3.21
CA PHE A 110 9.51 0.63 1.97
C PHE A 110 10.59 -0.42 1.76
N GLY A 111 10.21 -1.57 1.20
CA GLY A 111 11.11 -2.61 0.75
C GLY A 111 11.54 -2.44 -0.70
N ALA A 112 12.62 -3.11 -1.09
CA ALA A 112 13.15 -3.11 -2.44
C ALA A 112 12.97 -4.45 -3.13
N GLY A 113 12.27 -4.46 -4.25
CA GLY A 113 12.20 -5.54 -5.21
C GLY A 113 11.80 -6.89 -4.64
N GLU A 114 12.18 -7.95 -5.35
CA GLU A 114 11.89 -9.33 -4.98
C GLU A 114 12.68 -9.80 -3.76
N GLY A 115 12.06 -10.63 -2.94
CA GLY A 115 12.68 -11.21 -1.74
C GLY A 115 12.78 -10.26 -0.55
N GLY A 116 12.21 -9.07 -0.66
CA GLY A 116 12.14 -8.10 0.44
C GLY A 116 10.80 -7.40 0.52
N GLY A 117 9.77 -7.87 -0.21
CA GLY A 117 8.44 -7.28 -0.21
C GLY A 117 7.70 -7.29 -1.54
N GLY A 118 8.14 -8.10 -2.51
CA GLY A 118 7.42 -8.26 -3.78
C GLY A 118 7.64 -7.13 -4.80
N TYR A 119 6.85 -7.12 -5.85
CA TYR A 119 6.97 -6.22 -7.01
C TYR A 119 5.97 -5.06 -6.98
N GLY A 120 5.24 -4.90 -5.89
CA GLY A 120 4.26 -3.85 -5.67
C GLY A 120 4.76 -2.73 -4.77
N ASP A 121 3.85 -2.19 -4.01
CA ASP A 121 4.12 -1.10 -3.05
C ASP A 121 4.75 -1.59 -1.75
N SER A 122 5.62 -2.56 -1.74
CA SER A 122 6.28 -3.12 -0.56
C SER A 122 6.36 -2.14 0.64
N ILE A 123 5.36 -2.20 1.52
CA ILE A 123 5.15 -1.25 2.61
C ILE A 123 5.35 -1.95 3.94
N ASN A 124 6.12 -1.33 4.84
CA ASN A 124 6.12 -1.66 6.26
C ASN A 124 5.42 -0.54 7.02
N LEU A 125 4.41 -0.90 7.78
CA LEU A 125 3.65 0.00 8.62
C LEU A 125 3.99 -0.29 10.08
N ARG A 126 4.75 0.63 10.69
CA ARG A 126 5.19 0.55 12.10
C ARG A 126 5.89 -0.76 12.48
N GLY A 127 6.79 -1.23 11.63
CA GLY A 127 7.58 -2.45 11.84
C GLY A 127 6.94 -3.74 11.34
N PHE A 128 5.67 -3.71 10.92
CA PHE A 128 4.97 -4.87 10.37
C PHE A 128 4.69 -4.69 8.87
N THR A 129 4.59 -5.79 8.13
CA THR A 129 4.23 -5.75 6.72
C THR A 129 2.81 -5.21 6.56
N GLY A 130 2.65 -4.17 5.74
CA GLY A 130 1.37 -3.53 5.43
C GLY A 130 1.04 -3.54 3.94
N SER A 131 1.78 -4.30 3.13
CA SER A 131 1.58 -4.36 1.67
C SER A 131 0.23 -4.95 1.28
N ASN A 132 -0.34 -5.79 2.13
CA ASN A 132 -1.62 -6.46 1.93
C ASN A 132 -2.78 -5.77 2.66
N ASP A 133 -2.49 -4.70 3.41
CA ASP A 133 -3.46 -3.99 4.25
C ASP A 133 -3.92 -2.68 3.59
N ILE A 134 -3.92 -2.68 2.25
CA ILE A 134 -4.42 -1.57 1.44
C ILE A 134 -5.89 -1.83 1.13
N THR A 135 -6.72 -0.81 1.33
CA THR A 135 -8.11 -0.79 0.91
C THR A 135 -8.35 0.34 -0.07
N VAL A 136 -9.29 0.16 -0.99
CA VAL A 136 -9.79 1.20 -1.90
C VAL A 136 -11.29 1.34 -1.62
N ASP A 137 -11.71 2.51 -1.15
CA ASP A 137 -13.09 2.79 -0.75
C ASP A 137 -13.62 1.81 0.32
N GLY A 138 -12.72 1.32 1.19
CA GLY A 138 -13.02 0.33 2.23
C GLY A 138 -12.99 -1.13 1.77
N PHE A 139 -12.76 -1.41 0.49
CA PHE A 139 -12.54 -2.75 -0.06
C PHE A 139 -11.06 -3.10 -0.04
N ARG A 140 -10.73 -4.29 0.46
CA ARG A 140 -9.35 -4.79 0.44
C ARG A 140 -8.86 -4.96 -1.00
N ASP A 141 -7.67 -4.46 -1.29
CA ASP A 141 -6.97 -4.61 -2.56
C ASP A 141 -5.62 -5.30 -2.31
N SER A 142 -5.62 -6.62 -2.34
CA SER A 142 -4.45 -7.47 -2.10
C SER A 142 -3.54 -7.59 -3.32
N ALA A 143 -3.94 -7.10 -4.48
CA ALA A 143 -3.17 -7.20 -5.73
C ALA A 143 -1.79 -6.55 -5.58
N GLN A 144 -0.75 -7.28 -5.95
CA GLN A 144 0.64 -6.84 -5.85
C GLN A 144 1.07 -6.03 -7.08
N TYR A 145 0.70 -4.77 -7.14
CA TYR A 145 1.15 -3.82 -8.17
C TYR A 145 1.54 -2.49 -7.52
N THR A 146 2.26 -1.66 -8.26
CA THR A 146 2.61 -0.32 -7.79
C THR A 146 1.48 0.65 -8.11
N ARG A 147 0.91 1.29 -7.09
CA ARG A 147 -0.09 2.36 -7.22
C ARG A 147 0.62 3.66 -7.53
N SER A 148 0.88 3.84 -8.82
CA SER A 148 1.81 4.82 -9.36
C SER A 148 1.24 6.23 -9.47
N ASP A 149 -0.08 6.41 -9.43
CA ASP A 149 -0.72 7.71 -9.58
C ASP A 149 -1.94 7.93 -8.69
N ALA A 150 -2.03 9.14 -8.14
CA ALA A 150 -3.09 9.58 -7.25
C ALA A 150 -4.19 10.41 -7.98
N PHE A 151 -4.24 10.45 -9.32
CA PHE A 151 -5.12 11.34 -10.07
C PHE A 151 -6.61 11.16 -9.75
N ASN A 152 -7.01 9.96 -9.35
CA ASN A 152 -8.39 9.60 -8.98
C ASN A 152 -8.60 9.49 -7.46
N LEU A 153 -7.68 10.03 -6.62
CA LEU A 153 -7.82 10.00 -5.17
C LEU A 153 -8.30 11.34 -4.61
N GLU A 154 -9.24 11.28 -3.68
CA GLU A 154 -9.69 12.41 -2.87
C GLU A 154 -8.82 12.55 -1.61
N GLN A 155 -8.45 11.43 -0.99
CA GLN A 155 -7.57 11.37 0.18
C GLN A 155 -6.97 9.99 0.39
N VAL A 156 -5.95 9.93 1.24
CA VAL A 156 -5.36 8.67 1.74
C VAL A 156 -5.45 8.69 3.26
N GLU A 157 -6.05 7.63 3.82
CA GLU A 157 -6.23 7.47 5.26
C GLU A 157 -5.29 6.37 5.76
N VAL A 158 -4.52 6.66 6.80
CA VAL A 158 -3.66 5.68 7.47
C VAL A 158 -4.21 5.47 8.88
N VAL A 159 -4.79 4.31 9.10
CA VAL A 159 -5.36 3.88 10.37
C VAL A 159 -4.31 3.06 11.11
N ASN A 160 -4.05 3.38 12.36
CA ASN A 160 -2.98 2.79 13.14
C ASN A 160 -3.45 1.66 14.07
N GLY A 161 -2.56 0.68 14.32
CA GLY A 161 -2.80 -0.45 15.22
C GLY A 161 -3.70 -1.53 14.62
N ALA A 162 -3.96 -2.60 15.38
CA ALA A 162 -4.79 -3.72 14.97
C ALA A 162 -6.16 -3.26 14.46
N ASN A 163 -6.50 -3.55 13.20
CA ASN A 163 -7.67 -3.00 12.52
C ASN A 163 -8.48 -4.03 11.73
N SER A 164 -8.30 -5.32 11.98
CA SER A 164 -9.03 -6.38 11.26
C SER A 164 -10.54 -6.26 11.38
N VAL A 165 -11.03 -5.74 12.49
CA VAL A 165 -12.47 -5.57 12.72
C VAL A 165 -13.13 -4.66 11.65
N TYR A 166 -12.43 -3.64 11.16
CA TYR A 166 -12.93 -2.72 10.12
C TYR A 166 -12.52 -3.15 8.70
N ALA A 167 -11.26 -3.58 8.54
CA ALA A 167 -10.65 -3.82 7.23
C ALA A 167 -10.65 -5.30 6.78
N GLY A 168 -10.92 -6.23 7.69
CA GLY A 168 -10.77 -7.66 7.48
C GLY A 168 -9.41 -8.19 7.93
N SER A 169 -9.21 -9.50 7.79
CA SER A 169 -8.05 -10.26 8.25
C SER A 169 -6.71 -9.62 7.87
N GLY A 170 -5.69 -9.76 8.72
CA GLY A 170 -4.42 -9.03 8.63
C GLY A 170 -4.44 -7.73 9.42
N SER A 171 -3.88 -6.66 8.88
CA SER A 171 -3.93 -5.31 9.48
C SER A 171 -3.28 -5.21 10.87
N VAL A 172 -2.12 -5.86 11.05
CA VAL A 172 -1.37 -5.87 12.33
C VAL A 172 -0.85 -4.48 12.68
N GLY A 173 -0.15 -3.83 11.75
CA GLY A 173 0.40 -2.48 11.92
C GLY A 173 -0.63 -1.37 11.68
N GLY A 174 -1.73 -1.69 11.03
CA GLY A 174 -2.80 -0.77 10.62
C GLY A 174 -3.30 -1.02 9.21
N THR A 175 -4.04 -0.06 8.66
CA THR A 175 -4.64 -0.13 7.32
C THR A 175 -4.42 1.17 6.57
N ILE A 176 -4.23 1.08 5.26
CA ILE A 176 -4.14 2.23 4.35
C ILE A 176 -5.38 2.22 3.47
N ASN A 177 -6.23 3.24 3.56
CA ASN A 177 -7.42 3.36 2.74
C ASN A 177 -7.24 4.47 1.69
N LEU A 178 -7.46 4.11 0.43
CA LEU A 178 -7.44 5.02 -0.72
C LEU A 178 -8.88 5.41 -1.03
N VAL A 179 -9.20 6.70 -0.95
CA VAL A 179 -10.55 7.21 -1.20
C VAL A 179 -10.64 7.76 -2.60
N SER A 180 -11.53 7.18 -3.40
CA SER A 180 -11.70 7.55 -4.81
C SER A 180 -12.55 8.81 -4.98
N LYS A 181 -12.26 9.58 -6.02
CA LYS A 181 -13.11 10.67 -6.48
C LYS A 181 -14.38 10.13 -7.10
N THR A 182 -15.53 10.74 -6.75
CA THR A 182 -16.86 10.40 -7.28
C THR A 182 -17.60 11.63 -7.75
N ALA A 183 -18.61 11.46 -8.64
CA ALA A 183 -19.46 12.53 -9.10
C ALA A 183 -20.27 13.15 -7.93
N ARG A 184 -20.38 14.50 -7.89
CA ARG A 184 -21.05 15.28 -6.84
C ARG A 184 -21.85 16.43 -7.42
N LEU A 185 -22.77 16.99 -6.63
CA LEU A 185 -23.49 18.19 -7.04
C LEU A 185 -22.53 19.39 -7.18
N GLY A 186 -22.86 20.29 -8.09
CA GLY A 186 -22.05 21.45 -8.45
C GLY A 186 -21.20 21.18 -9.70
N ASP A 187 -20.79 22.28 -10.36
CA ASP A 187 -19.97 22.25 -11.58
C ASP A 187 -18.57 22.76 -11.27
N PHE A 188 -17.57 22.05 -11.77
CA PHE A 188 -16.19 22.51 -11.81
C PHE A 188 -15.41 21.76 -12.89
N ASP A 189 -14.43 22.44 -13.47
CA ASP A 189 -13.50 21.92 -14.45
C ASP A 189 -12.09 22.34 -14.06
N ASP A 190 -11.28 21.40 -13.59
CA ASP A 190 -9.90 21.62 -13.19
C ASP A 190 -8.94 20.91 -14.15
N VAL A 191 -7.98 21.65 -14.70
CA VAL A 191 -6.92 21.10 -15.56
C VAL A 191 -5.57 21.51 -15.02
N THR A 192 -4.69 20.54 -14.80
CA THR A 192 -3.29 20.74 -14.41
C THR A 192 -2.37 20.40 -15.57
N LEU A 193 -1.51 21.34 -15.95
CA LEU A 193 -0.43 21.17 -16.92
C LEU A 193 0.90 21.35 -16.20
N GLY A 194 1.76 20.33 -16.22
CA GLY A 194 3.05 20.36 -15.53
C GLY A 194 4.22 20.08 -16.46
N ALA A 195 5.32 20.80 -16.27
CA ALA A 195 6.59 20.57 -16.92
C ALA A 195 7.73 20.79 -15.92
N GLY A 196 8.84 20.06 -16.07
CA GLY A 196 9.93 20.15 -15.10
C GLY A 196 11.24 19.57 -15.58
N THR A 197 12.18 19.48 -14.64
CA THR A 197 13.43 18.75 -14.85
C THR A 197 13.16 17.28 -15.17
N ASP A 198 14.18 16.53 -15.57
CA ASP A 198 14.13 15.09 -15.81
C ASP A 198 13.01 14.68 -16.79
N ARG A 199 12.85 15.49 -17.86
CA ARG A 199 11.83 15.31 -18.90
C ARG A 199 10.39 15.18 -18.34
N TYR A 200 10.14 15.75 -17.15
CA TYR A 200 8.82 15.73 -16.54
C TYR A 200 7.78 16.41 -17.42
N GLY A 201 6.72 15.71 -17.72
CA GLY A 201 5.55 16.22 -18.41
C GLY A 201 4.27 15.55 -17.89
N ARG A 202 3.31 16.39 -17.48
CA ARG A 202 2.03 15.91 -16.93
C ARG A 202 0.87 16.72 -17.47
N VAL A 203 -0.22 16.04 -17.77
CA VAL A 203 -1.55 16.61 -17.97
C VAL A 203 -2.51 15.82 -17.09
N ALA A 204 -3.34 16.53 -16.32
CA ALA A 204 -4.43 15.92 -15.56
C ALA A 204 -5.67 16.81 -15.68
N GLY A 205 -6.85 16.19 -15.70
CA GLY A 205 -8.15 16.88 -15.72
C GLY A 205 -9.10 16.23 -14.73
N ASP A 206 -9.92 17.06 -14.09
CA ASP A 206 -10.99 16.66 -13.16
C ASP A 206 -12.23 17.51 -13.50
N PHE A 207 -13.17 16.92 -14.20
CA PHE A 207 -14.36 17.57 -14.74
C PHE A 207 -15.59 17.01 -14.04
N ASN A 208 -16.39 17.85 -13.40
CA ASN A 208 -17.61 17.45 -12.72
C ASN A 208 -18.79 18.34 -13.16
N HIS A 209 -19.81 17.73 -13.73
CA HIS A 209 -21.00 18.44 -14.20
C HIS A 209 -22.26 17.87 -13.55
N GLN A 210 -23.04 18.77 -12.96
CA GLN A 210 -24.36 18.47 -12.44
C GLN A 210 -25.36 18.37 -13.57
N ILE A 211 -26.20 17.33 -13.51
CA ILE A 211 -27.30 17.09 -14.47
C ILE A 211 -28.64 17.16 -13.75
N GLY A 212 -29.36 18.27 -13.95
CA GLY A 212 -30.61 18.55 -13.19
C GLY A 212 -30.29 18.67 -11.70
N ASP A 213 -31.30 18.37 -10.85
CA ASP A 213 -31.23 18.66 -9.42
C ASP A 213 -30.57 17.56 -8.57
N SER A 214 -30.41 16.36 -9.12
CA SER A 214 -30.00 15.17 -8.32
C SER A 214 -29.10 14.21 -9.03
N ALA A 215 -28.50 14.57 -10.17
CA ALA A 215 -27.54 13.74 -10.86
C ALA A 215 -26.29 14.53 -11.20
N ALA A 216 -25.17 13.82 -11.32
CA ALA A 216 -23.90 14.40 -11.76
C ALA A 216 -23.07 13.35 -12.50
N VAL A 217 -22.17 13.84 -13.34
CA VAL A 217 -21.10 13.05 -13.98
C VAL A 217 -19.77 13.67 -13.64
N ARG A 218 -18.76 12.84 -13.41
CA ARG A 218 -17.38 13.29 -13.19
C ARG A 218 -16.44 12.48 -14.08
N LEU A 219 -15.43 13.13 -14.62
CA LEU A 219 -14.39 12.50 -15.43
C LEU A 219 -13.02 12.96 -14.92
N ASN A 220 -12.21 12.02 -14.47
CA ASN A 220 -10.80 12.25 -14.19
C ASN A 220 -9.96 11.64 -15.30
N VAL A 221 -8.96 12.37 -15.77
CA VAL A 221 -8.02 11.90 -16.79
C VAL A 221 -6.59 12.28 -16.41
N MET A 222 -5.63 11.48 -16.82
CA MET A 222 -4.23 11.74 -16.55
C MET A 222 -3.33 11.18 -17.64
N GLY A 223 -2.30 11.93 -18.03
CA GLY A 223 -1.14 11.47 -18.78
C GLY A 223 0.13 12.02 -18.13
N HIS A 224 1.13 11.16 -17.94
CA HIS A 224 2.36 11.51 -17.27
C HIS A 224 3.57 10.78 -17.83
N ARG A 225 4.70 11.47 -17.90
CA ARG A 225 6.02 10.87 -18.16
C ARG A 225 7.11 11.63 -17.41
N ASN A 226 8.13 10.94 -16.96
CA ASN A 226 9.38 11.52 -16.46
C ASN A 226 10.52 10.50 -16.50
N ASP A 227 11.74 10.99 -16.50
CA ASP A 227 12.88 10.19 -16.05
C ASP A 227 12.94 10.29 -14.52
N VAL A 228 13.45 9.24 -13.87
CA VAL A 228 13.66 9.30 -12.41
C VAL A 228 14.85 10.21 -12.13
N PRO A 229 14.72 11.25 -11.30
CA PRO A 229 15.78 12.22 -11.04
C PRO A 229 17.10 11.55 -10.60
N ASP A 230 18.19 11.93 -11.27
CA ASP A 230 19.54 11.40 -11.04
C ASP A 230 19.67 9.87 -11.28
N ARG A 231 18.88 9.35 -12.27
CA ARG A 231 19.03 7.97 -12.73
C ARG A 231 19.27 7.94 -14.23
N GLU A 232 20.23 7.10 -14.68
CA GLU A 232 20.65 7.08 -16.09
C GLU A 232 19.58 6.54 -17.03
N VAL A 233 18.71 5.63 -16.56
CA VAL A 233 17.88 4.79 -17.42
C VAL A 233 16.42 4.77 -16.99
N GLU A 234 16.14 4.82 -15.68
CA GLU A 234 14.82 4.62 -15.13
C GLU A 234 13.85 5.72 -15.53
N LYS A 235 12.72 5.33 -16.08
CA LYS A 235 11.65 6.22 -16.53
C LYS A 235 10.28 5.67 -16.17
N ASN A 236 9.33 6.58 -16.07
CA ASN A 236 7.93 6.30 -15.85
C ASN A 236 7.09 6.90 -16.98
N GLU A 237 6.17 6.12 -17.51
CA GLU A 237 5.16 6.55 -18.48
C GLU A 237 3.82 5.95 -18.06
N ARG A 238 2.78 6.78 -17.96
CA ARG A 238 1.46 6.30 -17.56
C ARG A 238 0.34 7.19 -18.06
N TRP A 239 -0.83 6.61 -18.19
CA TRP A 239 -2.07 7.32 -18.45
C TRP A 239 -3.23 6.62 -17.74
N GLY A 240 -4.30 7.37 -17.47
CA GLY A 240 -5.47 6.82 -16.84
C GLY A 240 -6.71 7.64 -17.09
N VAL A 241 -7.87 6.99 -16.93
CA VAL A 241 -9.19 7.58 -17.07
C VAL A 241 -10.12 7.01 -15.99
N ALA A 242 -10.89 7.88 -15.34
CA ALA A 242 -11.83 7.48 -14.30
C ALA A 242 -13.14 8.27 -14.41
N PRO A 243 -14.09 7.81 -15.26
CA PRO A 243 -15.44 8.35 -15.28
C PRO A 243 -16.28 7.83 -14.12
N SER A 244 -17.16 8.67 -13.62
CA SER A 244 -18.19 8.27 -12.66
C SER A 244 -19.52 9.00 -12.93
N VAL A 245 -20.61 8.38 -12.54
CA VAL A 245 -21.96 8.94 -12.60
C VAL A 245 -22.66 8.69 -11.26
N ALA A 246 -23.37 9.68 -10.76
CA ALA A 246 -24.23 9.55 -9.59
C ALA A 246 -25.62 10.08 -9.89
N ILE A 247 -26.64 9.39 -9.40
CA ILE A 247 -28.06 9.76 -9.52
C ILE A 247 -28.71 9.71 -8.15
N GLY A 248 -29.74 10.52 -7.94
CA GLY A 248 -30.43 10.61 -6.65
C GLY A 248 -29.63 11.37 -5.58
N LEU A 249 -28.63 12.16 -5.96
CA LEU A 249 -27.86 13.00 -5.04
C LEU A 249 -28.79 13.96 -4.28
N GLY A 250 -28.66 13.97 -2.96
CA GLY A 250 -29.58 14.76 -2.09
C GLY A 250 -30.97 14.16 -1.94
N GLN A 251 -31.24 12.97 -2.47
CA GLN A 251 -32.50 12.23 -2.30
C GLN A 251 -32.33 11.09 -1.29
N ALA A 252 -33.43 10.44 -0.92
CA ALA A 252 -33.41 9.29 -0.03
C ALA A 252 -32.61 8.09 -0.59
N THR A 253 -32.48 7.99 -1.91
CA THR A 253 -31.69 6.95 -2.57
C THR A 253 -30.69 7.57 -3.53
N THR A 254 -29.43 7.27 -3.35
CA THR A 254 -28.34 7.63 -4.24
C THR A 254 -27.70 6.38 -4.81
N ALA A 255 -27.50 6.34 -6.12
CA ALA A 255 -26.72 5.32 -6.78
C ALA A 255 -25.54 5.95 -7.52
N SER A 256 -24.34 5.40 -7.38
CA SER A 256 -23.16 5.84 -8.12
C SER A 256 -22.45 4.66 -8.78
N LEU A 257 -22.00 4.87 -10.01
CA LEU A 257 -21.19 3.93 -10.78
C LEU A 257 -19.89 4.63 -11.17
N ALA A 258 -18.77 4.02 -10.81
CA ALA A 258 -17.44 4.51 -11.13
C ALA A 258 -16.65 3.43 -11.89
N TYR A 259 -15.86 3.86 -12.85
CA TYR A 259 -14.88 3.04 -13.55
C TYR A 259 -13.51 3.66 -13.43
N LEU A 260 -12.48 2.85 -13.33
CA LEU A 260 -11.06 3.23 -13.37
C LEU A 260 -10.35 2.37 -14.38
N HIS A 261 -9.61 3.00 -15.29
CA HIS A 261 -8.57 2.36 -16.08
C HIS A 261 -7.26 3.12 -15.91
N GLN A 262 -6.19 2.37 -15.63
CA GLN A 262 -4.83 2.91 -15.58
C GLN A 262 -3.85 1.97 -16.24
N HIS A 263 -2.99 2.53 -17.09
CA HIS A 263 -1.92 1.82 -17.77
C HIS A 263 -0.58 2.47 -17.45
N ASP A 264 0.39 1.66 -16.97
CA ASP A 264 1.75 2.06 -16.65
C ASP A 264 2.74 1.27 -17.51
N ARG A 265 3.77 1.97 -18.00
CA ARG A 265 4.93 1.37 -18.65
C ARG A 265 6.20 2.00 -18.09
N ASN A 266 6.88 1.28 -17.22
CA ASN A 266 8.01 1.78 -16.47
C ASN A 266 9.27 0.97 -16.70
N THR A 267 10.45 1.57 -16.48
CA THR A 267 11.67 0.81 -16.24
C THR A 267 11.66 0.34 -14.78
N PRO A 268 11.87 -0.96 -14.50
CA PRO A 268 11.88 -1.48 -13.13
C PRO A 268 12.95 -0.80 -12.26
N GLN A 269 12.56 -0.31 -11.09
CA GLN A 269 13.44 0.44 -10.19
C GLN A 269 13.95 -0.47 -9.05
N TYR A 270 14.92 -1.32 -9.31
CA TYR A 270 15.54 -2.18 -8.29
C TYR A 270 16.72 -1.51 -7.58
N GLY A 271 17.19 -0.35 -8.08
CA GLY A 271 18.21 0.46 -7.46
C GLY A 271 19.63 -0.02 -7.75
N VAL A 272 20.52 0.17 -6.78
CA VAL A 272 21.96 -0.12 -6.89
C VAL A 272 22.39 -1.15 -5.85
N PRO A 273 23.46 -1.92 -6.09
CA PRO A 273 23.97 -2.86 -5.10
C PRO A 273 24.45 -2.13 -3.84
N THR A 274 24.22 -2.74 -2.70
CA THR A 274 24.63 -2.23 -1.39
C THR A 274 25.42 -3.28 -0.61
N TRP A 275 26.37 -2.80 0.19
CA TRP A 275 27.13 -3.58 1.13
C TRP A 275 27.06 -2.91 2.50
N GLU A 276 26.64 -3.66 3.52
CA GLU A 276 26.48 -3.16 4.90
C GLU A 276 25.68 -1.85 5.00
N GLY A 277 24.62 -1.73 4.19
CA GLY A 277 23.72 -0.57 4.22
C GLY A 277 24.24 0.68 3.50
N ARG A 278 25.33 0.57 2.76
CA ARG A 278 25.90 1.64 1.93
C ARG A 278 25.96 1.19 0.48
N ILE A 279 25.95 2.13 -0.45
CA ILE A 279 26.20 1.83 -1.87
C ILE A 279 27.53 1.08 -1.96
N LEU A 280 27.54 -0.01 -2.75
CA LEU A 280 28.70 -0.85 -2.94
C LEU A 280 29.92 -0.01 -3.39
N PRO A 281 31.12 -0.18 -2.79
CA PRO A 281 32.30 0.55 -3.22
C PRO A 281 32.57 0.39 -4.71
N GLY A 282 32.74 1.55 -5.40
CA GLY A 282 32.91 1.61 -6.84
C GLY A 282 31.62 1.68 -7.65
N ALA A 283 30.44 1.44 -7.06
CA ALA A 283 29.17 1.61 -7.73
C ALA A 283 28.73 3.09 -7.71
N ASN A 284 28.20 3.55 -8.83
CA ASN A 284 27.61 4.89 -8.93
C ASN A 284 26.12 4.83 -8.62
N ARG A 285 25.57 5.80 -7.86
CA ARG A 285 24.16 5.87 -7.50
C ARG A 285 23.24 6.07 -8.70
N GLU A 286 23.74 6.67 -9.78
CA GLU A 286 22.99 6.93 -11.01
C GLU A 286 22.83 5.67 -11.87
N SER A 287 23.75 4.71 -11.70
CA SER A 287 23.91 3.58 -12.61
C SER A 287 22.78 2.56 -12.53
N TYR A 288 22.43 2.02 -13.67
CA TYR A 288 21.46 0.95 -13.84
C TYR A 288 22.17 -0.41 -13.99
N PHE A 289 21.89 -1.34 -13.08
CA PHE A 289 22.54 -2.67 -13.02
C PHE A 289 21.76 -3.77 -13.78
N GLY A 290 20.64 -3.42 -14.41
CA GLY A 290 19.88 -4.26 -15.33
C GLY A 290 20.27 -3.99 -16.79
N TYR A 291 19.41 -4.40 -17.71
CA TYR A 291 19.55 -4.17 -19.15
C TYR A 291 18.45 -3.24 -19.65
N ALA A 292 18.78 -1.98 -19.89
CA ALA A 292 17.86 -0.91 -20.23
C ALA A 292 17.00 -1.16 -21.49
N ASP A 293 17.53 -1.91 -22.42
CA ASP A 293 16.90 -2.29 -23.68
C ASP A 293 15.96 -3.50 -23.56
N VAL A 294 15.99 -4.19 -22.43
CA VAL A 294 15.21 -5.41 -22.17
C VAL A 294 14.25 -5.26 -21.01
N ASP A 295 14.72 -4.66 -19.91
CA ASP A 295 13.97 -4.58 -18.67
C ASP A 295 12.73 -3.69 -18.82
N ARG A 296 11.59 -4.20 -18.38
CA ARG A 296 10.32 -3.47 -18.46
C ARG A 296 9.33 -3.94 -17.41
N GLN A 297 8.50 -3.01 -16.97
CA GLN A 297 7.34 -3.27 -16.11
C GLN A 297 6.11 -2.63 -16.76
N VAL A 298 5.07 -3.43 -16.96
CA VAL A 298 3.78 -2.96 -17.46
C VAL A 298 2.73 -3.38 -16.47
N ASN A 299 1.92 -2.42 -15.99
CA ASN A 299 0.76 -2.66 -15.16
C ASN A 299 -0.48 -2.12 -15.87
N GLU A 300 -1.56 -2.87 -15.83
CA GLU A 300 -2.85 -2.45 -16.33
C GLU A 300 -3.91 -2.80 -15.28
N THR A 301 -4.69 -1.82 -14.88
CA THR A 301 -5.72 -1.98 -13.85
C THR A 301 -7.03 -1.45 -14.36
N ASP A 302 -8.05 -2.30 -14.31
CA ASP A 302 -9.45 -1.99 -14.59
C ASP A 302 -10.29 -2.25 -13.35
N ALA A 303 -11.13 -1.29 -12.95
CA ALA A 303 -12.04 -1.47 -11.83
C ALA A 303 -13.41 -0.82 -12.09
N VAL A 304 -14.47 -1.50 -11.71
CA VAL A 304 -15.84 -0.98 -11.71
C VAL A 304 -16.38 -1.05 -10.29
N THR A 305 -16.90 0.07 -9.78
CA THR A 305 -17.51 0.14 -8.44
C THR A 305 -18.93 0.68 -8.55
N LEU A 306 -19.89 -0.07 -8.04
CA LEU A 306 -21.29 0.35 -7.85
C LEU A 306 -21.51 0.61 -6.37
N THR A 307 -22.02 1.78 -6.01
CA THR A 307 -22.44 2.12 -4.64
C THR A 307 -23.92 2.54 -4.65
N LEU A 308 -24.67 2.00 -3.70
CA LEU A 308 -26.06 2.32 -3.47
C LEU A 308 -26.22 2.74 -2.01
N ASP A 309 -26.68 3.96 -1.78
CA ASP A 309 -27.03 4.49 -0.45
C ASP A 309 -28.54 4.71 -0.40
N HIS A 310 -29.22 4.18 0.61
CA HIS A 310 -30.65 4.34 0.81
C HIS A 310 -30.97 4.72 2.25
N PHE A 311 -31.62 5.85 2.44
CA PHE A 311 -32.12 6.34 3.72
C PHE A 311 -33.61 5.98 3.83
N ALA A 312 -33.91 4.88 4.50
CA ALA A 312 -35.30 4.44 4.72
C ALA A 312 -36.03 5.35 5.72
N SER A 313 -35.29 5.98 6.64
CA SER A 313 -35.75 6.99 7.59
C SER A 313 -34.56 7.76 8.15
N ASP A 314 -34.78 8.75 9.00
CA ASP A 314 -33.75 9.50 9.71
C ASP A 314 -32.86 8.59 10.60
N ASN A 315 -33.39 7.44 10.99
CA ASN A 315 -32.76 6.52 11.91
C ASN A 315 -32.28 5.20 11.25
N LEU A 316 -32.57 5.00 9.98
CA LEU A 316 -32.24 3.74 9.29
C LEU A 316 -31.74 4.01 7.89
N SER A 317 -30.51 3.58 7.61
CA SER A 317 -29.90 3.63 6.28
C SER A 317 -29.24 2.32 5.89
N LEU A 318 -29.26 2.04 4.61
CA LEU A 318 -28.57 0.92 3.98
C LEU A 318 -27.56 1.45 2.98
N ARG A 319 -26.33 1.00 3.07
CA ARG A 319 -25.31 1.18 2.03
C ARG A 319 -24.93 -0.16 1.46
N SER A 320 -24.88 -0.28 0.15
CA SER A 320 -24.37 -1.45 -0.54
C SER A 320 -23.30 -1.02 -1.55
N GLN A 321 -22.19 -1.72 -1.57
CA GLN A 321 -21.11 -1.49 -2.53
C GLN A 321 -20.74 -2.80 -3.19
N THR A 322 -20.48 -2.79 -4.50
CA THR A 322 -19.99 -3.93 -5.26
C THR A 322 -18.86 -3.46 -6.15
N ARG A 323 -17.72 -4.17 -6.11
CA ARG A 323 -16.52 -3.87 -6.92
C ARG A 323 -16.08 -5.10 -7.68
N TRP A 324 -15.79 -4.92 -8.94
CA TRP A 324 -14.99 -5.82 -9.75
C TRP A 324 -13.69 -5.12 -10.13
N GLN A 325 -12.57 -5.82 -10.05
CA GLN A 325 -11.26 -5.30 -10.45
C GLN A 325 -10.46 -6.39 -11.14
N GLN A 326 -9.69 -6.02 -12.16
CA GLN A 326 -8.65 -6.84 -12.75
C GLN A 326 -7.36 -6.04 -12.81
N THR A 327 -6.25 -6.68 -12.40
CA THR A 327 -4.90 -6.12 -12.53
C THR A 327 -4.03 -7.12 -13.27
N ASP A 328 -3.56 -6.73 -14.44
CA ASP A 328 -2.57 -7.46 -15.24
C ASP A 328 -1.19 -6.82 -15.03
N GLN A 329 -0.17 -7.63 -14.74
CA GLN A 329 1.19 -7.15 -14.60
C GLN A 329 2.16 -8.01 -15.38
N PHE A 330 3.01 -7.38 -16.18
CA PHE A 330 4.16 -8.00 -16.79
C PHE A 330 5.43 -7.36 -16.29
N LEU A 331 6.31 -8.15 -15.67
CA LEU A 331 7.62 -7.72 -15.20
C LEU A 331 8.72 -8.55 -15.85
N LEU A 332 9.67 -7.88 -16.49
CA LEU A 332 10.95 -8.45 -16.91
C LEU A 332 12.05 -7.61 -16.27
N VAL A 333 12.88 -8.20 -15.44
CA VAL A 333 13.90 -7.49 -14.66
C VAL A 333 15.18 -8.29 -14.52
N ASN A 334 16.28 -7.57 -14.52
CA ASN A 334 17.60 -8.05 -14.17
C ASN A 334 18.07 -7.29 -12.92
N PRO A 335 17.78 -7.79 -11.70
CA PRO A 335 18.14 -7.10 -10.46
C PRO A 335 19.64 -6.99 -10.30
N PRO A 336 20.17 -6.03 -9.50
CA PRO A 336 21.59 -5.84 -9.25
C PRO A 336 22.16 -6.95 -8.36
N GLN A 337 22.12 -8.17 -8.85
CA GLN A 337 22.53 -9.39 -8.17
C GLN A 337 23.62 -10.12 -8.96
N GLY A 338 24.67 -10.57 -8.27
CA GLY A 338 25.76 -11.29 -8.91
C GLY A 338 27.01 -11.29 -8.04
N THR A 339 28.14 -11.56 -8.69
CA THR A 339 29.46 -11.53 -8.07
C THR A 339 30.15 -10.21 -8.36
N PHE A 340 30.60 -9.54 -7.32
CA PHE A 340 31.31 -8.26 -7.40
C PHE A 340 32.77 -8.49 -6.97
N CYS A 341 33.72 -7.97 -7.74
CA CYS A 341 35.11 -7.89 -7.34
C CYS A 341 35.47 -6.43 -7.14
N LEU A 342 35.64 -6.00 -5.89
CA LEU A 342 35.95 -4.61 -5.56
C LEU A 342 37.36 -4.23 -6.02
N ALA A 343 37.63 -2.92 -6.04
CA ALA A 343 38.92 -2.38 -6.48
C ALA A 343 40.12 -2.87 -5.63
N ASP A 344 39.87 -3.27 -4.40
CA ASP A 344 40.87 -3.83 -3.47
C ASP A 344 41.11 -5.35 -3.65
N GLY A 345 40.44 -5.98 -4.62
CA GLY A 345 40.55 -7.41 -4.87
C GLY A 345 39.68 -8.29 -3.94
N THR A 346 38.76 -7.70 -3.19
CA THR A 346 37.81 -8.44 -2.34
C THR A 346 36.44 -8.57 -2.99
N SER A 347 35.70 -9.64 -2.64
CA SER A 347 34.33 -9.92 -3.09
C SER A 347 33.41 -9.97 -1.88
N PRO A 348 32.40 -9.09 -1.81
CA PRO A 348 31.43 -9.06 -0.72
C PRO A 348 30.39 -10.17 -0.88
N SER A 349 29.94 -10.71 0.24
CA SER A 349 28.84 -11.68 0.33
C SER A 349 28.07 -11.50 1.65
N ASN A 350 26.94 -12.16 1.83
CA ASN A 350 26.23 -12.12 3.10
C ASN A 350 27.05 -12.71 4.27
N ALA A 351 28.01 -13.58 3.99
CA ALA A 351 28.94 -14.13 4.97
C ALA A 351 30.13 -13.21 5.30
N GLY A 352 30.40 -12.18 4.48
CA GLY A 352 31.51 -11.25 4.66
C GLY A 352 32.31 -11.01 3.38
N LEU A 353 33.53 -10.52 3.53
CA LEU A 353 34.49 -10.30 2.44
C LEU A 353 35.37 -11.53 2.25
N ALA A 354 35.61 -11.90 1.00
CA ALA A 354 36.55 -12.94 0.59
C ALA A 354 37.43 -12.42 -0.57
N PRO A 355 38.58 -13.03 -0.88
CA PRO A 355 39.28 -12.70 -2.12
C PRO A 355 38.41 -12.92 -3.35
N CYS A 356 38.57 -12.08 -4.38
CA CYS A 356 37.88 -12.28 -5.65
C CYS A 356 38.15 -13.67 -6.23
N ALA A 357 37.14 -14.27 -6.85
CA ALA A 357 37.30 -15.55 -7.54
C ALA A 357 38.31 -15.43 -8.69
N ALA A 358 38.99 -16.52 -8.99
CA ALA A 358 40.00 -16.58 -10.07
C ALA A 358 39.37 -16.10 -11.40
N GLY A 359 40.13 -15.26 -12.12
CA GLY A 359 39.73 -14.71 -13.41
C GLY A 359 38.84 -13.44 -13.33
N PHE A 360 38.53 -12.91 -12.12
CA PHE A 360 37.99 -11.57 -11.98
C PHE A 360 39.10 -10.52 -11.93
N SER A 361 38.88 -9.40 -12.57
CA SER A 361 39.67 -8.18 -12.38
C SER A 361 39.02 -7.27 -11.34
N PRO A 362 39.82 -6.51 -10.56
CA PRO A 362 39.29 -5.49 -9.67
C PRO A 362 38.36 -4.50 -10.39
N GLY A 363 37.21 -4.21 -9.82
CA GLY A 363 36.18 -3.33 -10.39
C GLY A 363 35.19 -4.02 -11.33
N GLU A 364 35.27 -5.34 -11.50
CA GLU A 364 34.33 -6.12 -12.33
C GLU A 364 33.10 -6.60 -11.57
N TYR A 365 32.00 -6.68 -12.31
CA TYR A 365 30.72 -7.26 -11.91
C TYR A 365 30.30 -8.35 -12.89
N GLN A 366 29.97 -9.51 -12.36
CA GLN A 366 29.36 -10.61 -13.13
C GLN A 366 27.92 -10.77 -12.68
N PRO A 367 26.93 -10.41 -13.55
CA PRO A 367 25.54 -10.68 -13.25
C PRO A 367 25.31 -12.17 -12.97
N SER A 368 24.52 -12.53 -11.95
CA SER A 368 24.14 -13.93 -11.73
C SER A 368 23.12 -14.40 -12.77
N GLY A 369 23.24 -15.62 -13.24
CA GLY A 369 22.26 -16.22 -14.14
C GLY A 369 21.51 -17.38 -13.49
N PRO A 370 20.42 -17.85 -14.02
CA PRO A 370 19.72 -17.39 -15.23
C PRO A 370 19.10 -16.02 -15.06
N ARG A 371 19.03 -15.23 -16.15
CA ARG A 371 18.67 -13.83 -16.11
C ARG A 371 17.39 -13.52 -16.90
N GLY A 372 16.89 -12.29 -16.70
CA GLY A 372 15.62 -11.86 -17.22
C GLY A 372 14.49 -12.48 -16.41
N THR A 373 14.55 -12.36 -15.09
CA THR A 373 13.44 -12.80 -14.24
C THR A 373 12.15 -12.18 -14.73
N THR A 374 11.22 -13.05 -15.13
CA THR A 374 9.99 -12.64 -15.77
C THR A 374 8.79 -13.18 -15.03
N ARG A 375 7.81 -12.33 -14.84
CA ARG A 375 6.49 -12.66 -14.31
C ARG A 375 5.41 -12.03 -15.15
N ASP A 376 4.41 -12.83 -15.47
CA ASP A 376 3.18 -12.45 -16.15
C ASP A 376 2.06 -12.86 -15.20
N THR A 377 1.38 -11.89 -14.63
CA THR A 377 0.38 -12.13 -13.58
C THR A 377 -0.94 -11.49 -13.92
N ARG A 378 -2.02 -12.16 -13.51
CA ARG A 378 -3.38 -11.61 -13.51
C ARG A 378 -4.02 -11.83 -12.15
N ASN A 379 -4.49 -10.75 -11.56
CA ASN A 379 -5.32 -10.77 -10.36
C ASN A 379 -6.73 -10.28 -10.72
N ARG A 380 -7.76 -10.99 -10.24
CA ARG A 380 -9.16 -10.56 -10.34
C ARG A 380 -9.78 -10.58 -8.96
N LEU A 381 -10.51 -9.52 -8.65
CA LEU A 381 -11.27 -9.36 -7.42
C LEU A 381 -12.74 -9.11 -7.77
N PHE A 382 -13.63 -9.84 -7.14
CA PHE A 382 -15.03 -9.47 -7.01
C PHE A 382 -15.37 -9.35 -5.53
N MET A 383 -15.95 -8.22 -5.12
CA MET A 383 -16.32 -8.00 -3.73
C MET A 383 -17.65 -7.27 -3.65
N THR A 384 -18.50 -7.66 -2.70
CA THR A 384 -19.75 -6.98 -2.35
C THR A 384 -19.86 -6.85 -0.84
N GLN A 385 -20.37 -5.70 -0.39
CA GLN A 385 -20.57 -5.38 1.02
C GLN A 385 -21.91 -4.67 1.18
N ALA A 386 -22.58 -4.94 2.29
CA ALA A 386 -23.81 -4.24 2.68
C ALA A 386 -23.73 -3.85 4.15
N ASP A 387 -24.02 -2.60 4.46
CA ASP A 387 -23.99 -2.00 5.79
C ASP A 387 -25.38 -1.41 6.11
N LEU A 388 -26.02 -1.90 7.16
CA LEU A 388 -27.25 -1.36 7.72
C LEU A 388 -26.91 -0.53 8.95
N THR A 389 -27.15 0.76 8.90
CA THR A 389 -26.94 1.66 10.03
C THR A 389 -28.27 2.01 10.67
N SER A 390 -28.36 1.81 11.99
CA SER A 390 -29.54 2.10 12.79
C SER A 390 -29.19 3.04 13.95
N ARG A 391 -30.00 4.08 14.16
CA ARG A 391 -29.88 5.01 15.29
C ARG A 391 -31.07 4.84 16.20
N PHE A 392 -30.82 4.63 17.50
CA PHE A 392 -31.85 4.45 18.50
C PHE A 392 -31.35 4.85 19.88
N THR A 393 -32.25 4.90 20.88
CA THR A 393 -31.91 5.22 22.27
C THR A 393 -32.34 4.09 23.19
N THR A 394 -31.49 3.79 24.21
CA THR A 394 -31.84 2.91 25.33
C THR A 394 -31.63 3.69 26.64
N GLY A 395 -32.75 4.07 27.27
CA GLY A 395 -32.70 5.00 28.40
C GLY A 395 -32.13 6.35 27.97
N THR A 396 -30.98 6.74 28.51
CA THR A 396 -30.28 7.99 28.14
C THR A 396 -29.17 7.77 27.10
N ALA A 397 -28.82 6.52 26.81
CA ALA A 397 -27.75 6.20 25.86
C ALA A 397 -28.26 6.30 24.42
N GLN A 398 -27.51 6.95 23.54
CA GLN A 398 -27.76 7.02 22.11
C GLN A 398 -26.85 6.05 21.38
N HIS A 399 -27.41 5.22 20.52
CA HIS A 399 -26.70 4.20 19.75
C HIS A 399 -26.64 4.60 18.29
N THR A 400 -25.48 4.38 17.66
CA THR A 400 -25.31 4.28 16.22
C THR A 400 -24.73 2.92 15.91
N LEU A 401 -25.64 1.98 15.57
CA LEU A 401 -25.33 0.60 15.31
C LEU A 401 -25.16 0.38 13.82
N VAL A 402 -24.05 -0.26 13.42
CA VAL A 402 -23.82 -0.73 12.05
C VAL A 402 -23.75 -2.26 12.07
N PHE A 403 -24.66 -2.90 11.36
CA PHE A 403 -24.58 -4.33 11.04
C PHE A 403 -24.18 -4.47 9.58
N GLY A 404 -23.15 -5.26 9.28
CA GLY A 404 -22.70 -5.43 7.92
C GLY A 404 -22.31 -6.86 7.58
N MET A 405 -22.31 -7.12 6.28
CA MET A 405 -21.84 -8.37 5.66
C MET A 405 -20.96 -8.03 4.46
N ALA A 406 -19.92 -8.83 4.25
CA ALA A 406 -19.03 -8.71 3.11
C ALA A 406 -18.71 -10.08 2.52
N LEU A 407 -18.64 -10.15 1.20
CA LEU A 407 -18.25 -11.33 0.42
C LEU A 407 -17.20 -10.89 -0.59
N SER A 408 -16.10 -11.64 -0.68
CA SER A 408 -15.11 -11.43 -1.75
C SER A 408 -14.65 -12.76 -2.33
N SER A 409 -14.32 -12.74 -3.62
CA SER A 409 -13.67 -13.83 -4.33
C SER A 409 -12.53 -13.22 -5.14
N GLU A 410 -11.32 -13.73 -4.94
CA GLU A 410 -10.12 -13.32 -5.63
C GLU A 410 -9.53 -14.50 -6.38
N THR A 411 -9.06 -14.26 -7.60
CA THR A 411 -8.30 -15.24 -8.36
C THR A 411 -6.97 -14.68 -8.80
N TYR A 412 -5.94 -15.48 -8.76
CA TYR A 412 -4.60 -15.11 -9.13
C TYR A 412 -3.98 -16.14 -10.06
N PHE A 413 -3.52 -15.69 -11.21
CA PHE A 413 -2.74 -16.50 -12.13
C PHE A 413 -1.36 -15.90 -12.33
N ARG A 414 -0.32 -16.72 -12.21
CA ARG A 414 1.07 -16.31 -12.45
C ARG A 414 1.80 -17.29 -13.35
N ARG A 415 2.45 -16.78 -14.36
CA ARG A 415 3.54 -17.48 -15.06
C ARG A 415 4.86 -16.84 -14.68
N SER A 416 5.81 -17.62 -14.19
CA SER A 416 7.16 -17.16 -13.87
C SER A 416 8.20 -17.94 -14.63
N GLY A 417 9.35 -17.30 -14.86
CA GLY A 417 10.46 -17.89 -15.58
C GLY A 417 11.54 -16.89 -15.92
N ASN A 418 12.23 -17.12 -17.01
CA ASN A 418 13.34 -16.28 -17.43
C ASN A 418 13.23 -15.93 -18.93
N SER A 419 13.55 -14.67 -19.27
CA SER A 419 13.49 -14.19 -20.65
C SER A 419 14.81 -14.12 -21.36
N LEU A 420 15.96 -14.07 -20.68
CA LEU A 420 17.26 -14.09 -21.36
C LEU A 420 17.63 -15.54 -21.69
N ARG A 421 16.94 -16.09 -22.66
CA ARG A 421 17.02 -17.50 -23.10
C ARG A 421 17.04 -17.61 -24.63
N ASN A 422 17.68 -18.70 -25.11
CA ASN A 422 17.51 -19.16 -26.47
C ASN A 422 16.07 -19.65 -26.71
N PRO A 423 15.62 -19.76 -27.97
CA PRO A 423 14.28 -20.26 -28.27
C PRO A 423 14.02 -21.69 -27.75
N ASP A 424 15.07 -22.50 -27.63
CA ASP A 424 15.04 -23.85 -27.06
C ASP A 424 15.08 -23.88 -25.53
N GLY A 425 15.07 -22.72 -24.85
CA GLY A 425 15.12 -22.57 -23.40
C GLY A 425 16.51 -22.66 -22.80
N ALA A 426 17.54 -22.98 -23.58
CA ALA A 426 18.90 -23.05 -23.10
C ALA A 426 19.44 -21.67 -22.68
N THR A 427 20.39 -21.67 -21.74
CA THR A 427 21.14 -20.46 -21.38
C THR A 427 22.01 -20.05 -22.57
N PRO A 428 21.97 -18.76 -23.00
CA PRO A 428 22.81 -18.28 -24.07
C PRO A 428 24.30 -18.48 -23.76
N ASN A 429 25.08 -18.78 -24.80
CA ASN A 429 26.53 -18.88 -24.75
C ASN A 429 27.14 -17.85 -25.72
N PRO A 430 28.02 -16.94 -25.27
CA PRO A 430 28.62 -16.89 -23.92
C PRO A 430 27.60 -16.51 -22.86
N VAL A 431 27.85 -16.95 -21.63
CA VAL A 431 27.16 -16.51 -20.43
C VAL A 431 27.22 -14.97 -20.35
N LEU A 432 26.25 -14.36 -19.67
CA LEU A 432 26.15 -12.90 -19.50
C LEU A 432 27.52 -12.22 -19.34
N PRO A 433 27.78 -11.15 -20.11
CA PRO A 433 29.09 -10.52 -20.10
C PRO A 433 29.39 -9.92 -18.72
N ARG A 434 30.66 -9.95 -18.33
CA ARG A 434 31.16 -9.15 -17.22
C ARG A 434 31.12 -7.68 -17.61
N THR A 435 30.86 -6.83 -16.64
CA THR A 435 30.83 -5.38 -16.81
C THR A 435 31.53 -4.69 -15.65
N SER A 436 31.71 -3.38 -15.75
CA SER A 436 32.26 -2.57 -14.68
C SER A 436 31.22 -2.33 -13.58
N ILE A 437 31.63 -2.37 -12.31
CA ILE A 437 30.82 -1.92 -11.18
C ILE A 437 30.49 -0.43 -11.31
N ALA A 438 31.43 0.38 -11.83
CA ALA A 438 31.25 1.82 -11.96
C ALA A 438 30.33 2.23 -13.13
N ASN A 439 30.25 1.42 -14.18
CA ASN A 439 29.41 1.68 -15.35
C ASN A 439 28.84 0.37 -15.93
N PRO A 440 27.86 -0.24 -15.24
CA PRO A 440 27.29 -1.53 -15.65
C PRO A 440 26.46 -1.42 -16.92
N ALA A 441 25.84 -0.28 -17.20
CA ALA A 441 25.02 -0.04 -18.38
C ALA A 441 25.82 0.12 -19.69
N ALA A 442 27.16 0.23 -19.60
CA ALA A 442 28.03 0.33 -20.80
C ALA A 442 27.97 -0.92 -21.69
N VAL A 443 27.51 -2.06 -21.15
CA VAL A 443 27.40 -3.31 -21.91
C VAL A 443 25.92 -3.68 -22.06
N PRO A 444 25.26 -3.30 -23.16
CA PRO A 444 23.86 -3.68 -23.43
C PRO A 444 23.76 -5.20 -23.64
N TYR A 445 22.58 -5.73 -23.41
CA TYR A 445 22.31 -7.13 -23.70
C TYR A 445 22.09 -7.32 -25.20
N SER A 446 22.93 -8.12 -25.83
CA SER A 446 22.84 -8.42 -27.27
C SER A 446 22.39 -9.85 -27.60
N GLY A 447 22.06 -10.63 -26.58
CA GLY A 447 21.65 -12.02 -26.72
C GLY A 447 20.16 -12.20 -27.05
N PRO A 448 19.70 -13.43 -27.17
CA PRO A 448 18.31 -13.77 -27.44
C PRO A 448 17.39 -13.43 -26.23
N VAL A 449 16.18 -12.98 -26.53
CA VAL A 449 15.15 -12.68 -25.54
C VAL A 449 13.90 -13.51 -25.84
N HIS A 450 13.74 -14.61 -25.11
CA HIS A 450 12.57 -15.50 -25.24
C HIS A 450 12.07 -15.86 -23.84
N PHE A 451 10.84 -15.50 -23.51
CA PHE A 451 10.23 -15.86 -22.23
C PHE A 451 10.00 -17.38 -22.16
N ILE A 452 10.77 -18.05 -21.36
CA ILE A 452 10.63 -19.46 -21.04
C ILE A 452 10.01 -19.55 -19.63
N ALA A 453 8.73 -19.83 -19.58
CA ALA A 453 8.04 -20.08 -18.32
C ALA A 453 8.49 -21.44 -17.77
N ASN A 454 8.82 -21.48 -16.49
CA ASN A 454 9.20 -22.69 -15.75
C ASN A 454 8.23 -23.05 -14.64
N GLN A 455 7.28 -22.16 -14.35
CA GLN A 455 6.28 -22.37 -13.29
C GLN A 455 5.00 -21.61 -13.60
N THR A 456 3.85 -22.22 -13.31
CA THR A 456 2.57 -21.53 -13.13
C THR A 456 2.05 -21.70 -11.72
N LEU A 457 1.30 -20.71 -11.26
CA LEU A 457 0.57 -20.74 -10.00
C LEU A 457 -0.85 -20.23 -10.29
N ASP A 458 -1.84 -21.04 -9.94
CA ASP A 458 -3.24 -20.66 -9.86
C ASP A 458 -3.61 -20.56 -8.38
N GLY A 459 -4.25 -19.47 -7.98
CA GLY A 459 -4.73 -19.25 -6.63
C GLY A 459 -6.16 -18.72 -6.64
N GLU A 460 -6.96 -19.17 -5.67
CA GLU A 460 -8.30 -18.66 -5.38
C GLU A 460 -8.39 -18.37 -3.88
N LEU A 461 -9.05 -17.27 -3.52
CA LEU A 461 -9.29 -16.88 -2.13
C LEU A 461 -10.70 -16.32 -2.00
N ASP A 462 -11.53 -17.03 -1.27
CA ASP A 462 -12.88 -16.60 -0.90
C ASP A 462 -12.92 -16.13 0.55
N ASN A 463 -13.52 -14.96 0.79
CA ASN A 463 -13.77 -14.44 2.13
C ASN A 463 -15.27 -14.14 2.31
N ARG A 464 -15.80 -14.56 3.47
CA ARG A 464 -17.18 -14.28 3.89
C ARG A 464 -17.15 -13.74 5.30
N ALA A 465 -17.70 -12.54 5.50
CA ALA A 465 -17.64 -11.85 6.77
C ALA A 465 -19.00 -11.30 7.19
N ALA A 466 -19.22 -11.27 8.51
CA ALA A 466 -20.28 -10.51 9.16
C ALA A 466 -19.68 -9.70 10.31
N TYR A 467 -20.18 -8.50 10.53
CA TYR A 467 -19.68 -7.61 11.58
C TYR A 467 -20.77 -6.72 12.16
N LEU A 468 -20.51 -6.29 13.39
CA LEU A 468 -21.37 -5.41 14.16
C LEU A 468 -20.51 -4.36 14.85
N PHE A 469 -20.86 -3.10 14.69
CA PHE A 469 -20.25 -1.97 15.39
C PHE A 469 -21.32 -1.18 16.11
N ASP A 470 -21.05 -0.73 17.33
CA ASP A 470 -21.92 0.18 18.04
C ASP A 470 -21.11 1.35 18.64
N ASN A 471 -21.51 2.54 18.29
CA ASN A 471 -21.02 3.76 18.92
C ASN A 471 -22.11 4.26 19.87
N ILE A 472 -21.85 4.17 21.17
CA ILE A 472 -22.80 4.43 22.24
C ILE A 472 -22.42 5.74 22.93
N GLN A 473 -23.20 6.79 22.76
CA GLN A 473 -23.09 8.01 23.53
C GLN A 473 -23.81 7.80 24.88
N LEU A 474 -23.03 7.51 25.94
CA LEU A 474 -23.53 7.23 27.28
C LEU A 474 -23.99 8.50 28.01
N SER A 475 -23.33 9.62 27.73
CA SER A 475 -23.63 10.96 28.25
C SER A 475 -22.92 12.01 27.38
N GLU A 476 -23.10 13.30 27.66
CA GLU A 476 -22.38 14.38 26.94
C GLU A 476 -20.84 14.23 27.00
N ARG A 477 -20.32 13.52 28.02
CA ARG A 477 -18.88 13.38 28.26
C ARG A 477 -18.33 11.99 28.01
N TRP A 478 -19.15 10.98 27.90
CA TRP A 478 -18.70 9.61 27.80
C TRP A 478 -19.32 8.92 26.58
N ALA A 479 -18.46 8.34 25.76
CA ALA A 479 -18.89 7.46 24.67
C ALA A 479 -18.13 6.14 24.75
N PHE A 480 -18.79 5.07 24.31
CA PHE A 480 -18.20 3.73 24.13
C PHE A 480 -18.32 3.37 22.67
N ASN A 481 -17.23 2.84 22.10
CA ASN A 481 -17.19 2.30 20.75
C ASN A 481 -16.80 0.84 20.85
N GLY A 482 -17.60 -0.05 20.26
CA GLY A 482 -17.33 -1.47 20.25
C GLY A 482 -17.63 -2.09 18.91
N GLY A 483 -16.89 -3.14 18.56
CA GLY A 483 -17.13 -3.87 17.32
C GLY A 483 -16.62 -5.29 17.38
N VAL A 484 -17.28 -6.16 16.63
CA VAL A 484 -16.91 -7.55 16.41
C VAL A 484 -17.08 -7.91 14.95
N ARG A 485 -16.16 -8.70 14.43
CA ARG A 485 -16.18 -9.27 13.09
C ARG A 485 -15.85 -10.74 13.16
N ILE A 486 -16.66 -11.56 12.51
CA ILE A 486 -16.35 -12.95 12.21
C ILE A 486 -16.20 -13.08 10.71
N GLU A 487 -15.16 -13.79 10.28
CA GLU A 487 -14.94 -14.05 8.87
C GLU A 487 -14.34 -15.41 8.63
N ARG A 488 -14.67 -16.01 7.50
CA ARG A 488 -14.12 -17.27 7.03
C ARG A 488 -13.35 -17.00 5.74
N ASN A 489 -12.10 -17.45 5.72
CA ASN A 489 -11.22 -17.46 4.57
C ASN A 489 -11.04 -18.88 4.07
N GLU A 490 -11.30 -19.10 2.78
CA GLU A 490 -11.06 -20.35 2.07
C GLU A 490 -10.09 -20.04 0.93
N ALA A 491 -8.95 -20.72 0.89
CA ALA A 491 -7.92 -20.50 -0.13
C ALA A 491 -7.47 -21.82 -0.73
N ASP A 492 -7.32 -21.84 -2.06
CA ASP A 492 -6.84 -22.99 -2.82
C ASP A 492 -5.71 -22.53 -3.77
N PHE A 493 -4.66 -23.35 -3.87
CA PHE A 493 -3.51 -23.11 -4.73
C PHE A 493 -3.10 -24.36 -5.49
N GLN A 494 -2.81 -24.18 -6.78
CA GLN A 494 -2.24 -25.19 -7.62
C GLN A 494 -0.98 -24.66 -8.31
N GLN A 495 0.17 -25.25 -8.00
CA GLN A 495 1.42 -24.95 -8.67
C GLN A 495 1.78 -26.07 -9.66
N VAL A 496 2.26 -25.66 -10.84
CA VAL A 496 2.80 -26.58 -11.83
C VAL A 496 4.23 -26.14 -12.19
N ASN A 497 5.18 -27.01 -12.00
CA ASN A 497 6.53 -26.85 -12.57
C ASN A 497 6.46 -27.27 -14.02
N LEU A 498 6.70 -26.33 -14.93
CA LEU A 498 6.57 -26.57 -16.38
C LEU A 498 7.83 -27.26 -16.91
N ALA A 499 7.65 -28.17 -17.85
CA ALA A 499 8.75 -28.65 -18.68
C ALA A 499 9.39 -27.48 -19.42
N THR A 500 10.69 -27.32 -19.28
CA THR A 500 11.43 -26.39 -20.12
C THR A 500 12.11 -27.16 -21.26
N PRO A 501 12.19 -26.60 -22.47
CA PRO A 501 12.84 -27.31 -23.58
C PRO A 501 14.27 -27.77 -23.27
N ALA A 502 14.98 -27.02 -22.39
CA ALA A 502 16.36 -27.31 -22.01
C ALA A 502 16.50 -28.38 -20.93
N SER A 503 15.52 -28.58 -20.04
CA SER A 503 15.61 -29.59 -18.98
C SER A 503 15.27 -30.99 -19.46
N GLY A 504 14.36 -31.10 -20.45
CA GLY A 504 13.85 -32.39 -20.87
C GLY A 504 12.93 -33.09 -19.87
N ASP A 505 12.71 -32.47 -18.70
CA ASP A 505 11.84 -33.02 -17.67
C ASP A 505 10.36 -32.84 -18.04
N PRO A 506 9.49 -33.81 -17.74
CA PRO A 506 8.05 -33.63 -17.93
C PRO A 506 7.51 -32.55 -16.97
N PRO A 507 6.34 -31.94 -17.26
CA PRO A 507 5.67 -31.07 -16.32
C PRO A 507 5.35 -31.83 -15.03
N GLU A 508 5.54 -31.18 -13.89
CA GLU A 508 5.23 -31.70 -12.56
C GLU A 508 4.11 -30.88 -11.95
N VAL A 509 2.97 -31.51 -11.69
CA VAL A 509 1.88 -30.92 -10.92
C VAL A 509 2.15 -31.18 -9.45
N LEU A 510 2.40 -30.11 -8.68
CA LEU A 510 2.59 -30.25 -7.25
C LEU A 510 1.23 -30.58 -6.55
N PRO A 511 1.24 -31.21 -5.37
CA PRO A 511 0.01 -31.38 -4.60
C PRO A 511 -0.72 -30.04 -4.43
N PRO A 512 -2.06 -30.00 -4.57
CA PRO A 512 -2.81 -28.80 -4.28
C PRO A 512 -2.67 -28.45 -2.80
N ALA A 513 -2.58 -27.17 -2.51
CA ALA A 513 -2.49 -26.65 -1.16
C ALA A 513 -3.74 -25.83 -0.86
N SER A 514 -4.40 -26.09 0.27
CA SER A 514 -5.63 -25.39 0.66
C SER A 514 -5.58 -24.93 2.10
N ASN A 515 -6.35 -23.88 2.41
CA ASN A 515 -6.52 -23.33 3.74
C ASN A 515 -7.99 -22.98 3.97
N ASP A 516 -8.52 -23.28 5.16
CA ASP A 516 -9.87 -22.93 5.60
C ASP A 516 -9.81 -22.49 7.06
N GLU A 517 -9.98 -21.20 7.30
CA GLU A 517 -9.88 -20.61 8.62
C GLU A 517 -11.07 -19.71 8.94
N THR A 518 -11.51 -19.77 10.20
CA THR A 518 -12.51 -18.85 10.75
C THR A 518 -11.83 -17.92 11.76
N LEU A 519 -11.90 -16.62 11.51
CA LEU A 519 -11.23 -15.58 12.27
C LEU A 519 -12.24 -14.76 13.06
N LEU A 520 -11.88 -14.39 14.29
CA LEU A 520 -12.68 -13.53 15.15
C LEU A 520 -11.86 -12.29 15.53
N SER A 521 -12.31 -11.13 15.09
CA SER A 521 -11.72 -9.86 15.46
C SER A 521 -12.68 -9.01 16.26
N TYR A 522 -12.18 -8.30 17.28
CA TYR A 522 -12.99 -7.43 18.11
C TYR A 522 -12.21 -6.21 18.56
N ARG A 523 -12.95 -5.17 18.90
CA ARG A 523 -12.42 -3.91 19.36
C ARG A 523 -13.35 -3.27 20.38
N ALA A 524 -12.75 -2.61 21.38
CA ALA A 524 -13.47 -1.80 22.37
C ALA A 524 -12.71 -0.51 22.61
N GLY A 525 -13.42 0.61 22.72
CA GLY A 525 -12.84 1.91 23.01
C GLY A 525 -13.76 2.71 23.92
N LEU A 526 -13.17 3.42 24.87
CA LEU A 526 -13.85 4.34 25.75
C LEU A 526 -13.31 5.75 25.50
N VAL A 527 -14.22 6.70 25.31
CA VAL A 527 -13.91 8.10 25.04
C VAL A 527 -14.47 8.95 26.16
N PHE A 528 -13.62 9.81 26.72
CA PHE A 528 -14.00 10.85 27.67
C PHE A 528 -13.79 12.24 27.06
N LYS A 529 -14.82 13.05 27.04
CA LYS A 529 -14.82 14.42 26.53
C LYS A 529 -14.78 15.42 27.68
N PRO A 530 -13.61 15.93 28.07
CA PRO A 530 -13.52 16.98 29.07
C PRO A 530 -14.21 18.28 28.60
N THR A 531 -14.17 18.55 27.29
CA THR A 531 -14.87 19.63 26.59
C THR A 531 -15.43 19.14 25.26
N ALA A 532 -16.25 19.92 24.58
CA ALA A 532 -16.76 19.59 23.25
C ALA A 532 -15.65 19.50 22.18
N LEU A 533 -14.50 20.16 22.39
CA LEU A 533 -13.38 20.24 21.47
C LEU A 533 -12.19 19.35 21.86
N ALA A 534 -12.35 18.51 22.89
CA ALA A 534 -11.26 17.64 23.34
C ALA A 534 -11.76 16.26 23.75
N SER A 535 -11.01 15.24 23.44
CA SER A 535 -11.27 13.85 23.86
C SER A 535 -10.00 13.18 24.39
N LEU A 536 -10.18 12.35 25.40
CA LEU A 536 -9.23 11.37 25.89
C LEU A 536 -9.82 10.00 25.63
N TYR A 537 -9.04 9.06 25.17
CA TYR A 537 -9.56 7.72 24.88
C TYR A 537 -8.59 6.62 25.28
N PHE A 538 -9.16 5.47 25.56
CA PHE A 538 -8.46 4.19 25.65
C PHE A 538 -9.12 3.23 24.68
N ALA A 539 -8.32 2.46 23.94
CA ALA A 539 -8.80 1.45 23.02
C ALA A 539 -7.98 0.17 23.13
N TYR A 540 -8.66 -0.93 22.91
CA TYR A 540 -8.10 -2.26 22.71
C TYR A 540 -8.67 -2.88 21.45
N GLY A 541 -7.86 -3.60 20.70
CA GLY A 541 -8.32 -4.37 19.54
C GLY A 541 -7.36 -5.50 19.22
N ASN A 542 -7.88 -6.54 18.60
CA ASN A 542 -7.08 -7.63 18.06
C ASN A 542 -7.14 -7.65 16.54
N SER A 543 -6.17 -8.32 15.94
CA SER A 543 -6.13 -8.70 14.53
C SER A 543 -5.70 -10.15 14.40
N GLN A 544 -6.26 -10.85 13.45
CA GLN A 544 -5.84 -12.20 13.06
C GLN A 544 -5.43 -12.20 11.59
N THR A 545 -4.27 -12.79 11.30
CA THR A 545 -3.76 -12.94 9.93
C THR A 545 -3.76 -14.43 9.59
N PRO A 546 -4.58 -14.87 8.62
CA PRO A 546 -4.63 -16.27 8.23
C PRO A 546 -3.29 -16.72 7.66
N SER A 547 -3.04 -18.02 7.65
CA SER A 547 -1.84 -18.60 7.06
C SER A 547 -1.70 -18.25 5.58
N VAL A 548 -2.80 -18.03 4.90
CA VAL A 548 -2.91 -17.47 3.55
C VAL A 548 -3.63 -16.12 3.61
N ALA A 549 -2.86 -15.07 3.82
CA ALA A 549 -3.40 -13.71 3.92
C ALA A 549 -3.77 -13.09 2.56
N THR A 550 -3.26 -13.61 1.45
CA THR A 550 -3.51 -13.09 0.09
C THR A 550 -3.43 -14.18 -0.96
N VAL A 551 -4.21 -14.01 -2.02
CA VAL A 551 -4.21 -14.89 -3.18
C VAL A 551 -2.87 -14.90 -3.94
N ASN A 552 -2.03 -13.88 -3.78
CA ASN A 552 -0.70 -13.79 -4.42
C ASN A 552 0.37 -14.62 -3.67
N GLY A 553 0.08 -15.06 -2.46
CA GLY A 553 0.88 -15.99 -1.70
C GLY A 553 0.77 -17.40 -2.26
N SER A 554 1.69 -18.24 -1.88
CA SER A 554 1.59 -19.69 -2.04
C SER A 554 1.96 -20.33 -0.73
N CYS A 555 1.31 -21.40 -0.38
CA CYS A 555 1.64 -22.21 0.77
C CYS A 555 1.98 -23.62 0.33
N THR A 556 2.59 -24.40 1.20
CA THR A 556 2.81 -25.84 1.07
C THR A 556 1.90 -26.55 2.06
N ASP A 557 1.75 -27.87 1.95
CA ASP A 557 0.96 -28.65 2.93
C ASP A 557 1.35 -28.34 4.37
N ALA A 558 2.63 -28.08 4.62
CA ALA A 558 3.21 -27.76 5.92
C ALA A 558 2.92 -26.33 6.41
N THR A 559 2.55 -25.42 5.54
CA THR A 559 2.40 -23.99 5.86
C THR A 559 1.02 -23.44 5.57
N CYS A 560 0.12 -24.20 4.95
CA CYS A 560 -1.25 -23.78 4.66
C CYS A 560 -2.18 -23.92 5.86
N ASN A 561 -2.13 -25.06 6.53
CA ASN A 561 -3.06 -25.42 7.61
C ASN A 561 -2.42 -25.22 8.99
N VAL A 562 -1.96 -24.02 9.27
CA VAL A 562 -1.43 -23.61 10.57
C VAL A 562 -2.35 -22.54 11.16
N ASP A 563 -2.38 -22.42 12.47
CA ASP A 563 -3.18 -21.41 13.16
C ASP A 563 -2.84 -20.00 12.67
N PRO A 564 -3.79 -19.05 12.71
CA PRO A 564 -3.54 -17.69 12.30
C PRO A 564 -2.54 -17.00 13.21
N GLU A 565 -1.76 -16.09 12.64
CA GLU A 565 -0.98 -15.15 13.43
C GLU A 565 -1.92 -14.19 14.15
N GLU A 566 -1.58 -13.81 15.38
CA GLU A 566 -2.38 -12.91 16.19
C GLU A 566 -1.65 -11.60 16.45
N ALA A 567 -2.42 -10.52 16.57
CA ALA A 567 -1.90 -9.26 17.06
C ALA A 567 -2.90 -8.61 18.01
N GLU A 568 -2.37 -7.99 19.06
CA GLU A 568 -3.11 -7.18 20.00
C GLU A 568 -2.59 -5.75 20.01
N SER A 569 -3.50 -4.79 20.14
CA SER A 569 -3.18 -3.37 20.19
C SER A 569 -3.88 -2.71 21.36
N PHE A 570 -3.11 -2.02 22.18
CA PHE A 570 -3.59 -1.12 23.23
C PHE A 570 -3.19 0.30 22.87
N GLU A 571 -4.12 1.24 22.91
CA GLU A 571 -3.87 2.64 22.58
C GLU A 571 -4.52 3.55 23.62
N LEU A 572 -3.74 4.50 24.17
CA LEU A 572 -4.19 5.60 24.99
C LEU A 572 -3.87 6.90 24.28
N GLY A 573 -4.88 7.73 24.03
CA GLY A 573 -4.69 8.95 23.27
C GLY A 573 -5.50 10.12 23.76
N ALA A 574 -5.10 11.28 23.25
CA ALA A 574 -5.76 12.57 23.42
C ALA A 574 -5.89 13.26 22.06
N LYS A 575 -7.04 13.86 21.81
CA LYS A 575 -7.31 14.68 20.63
C LYS A 575 -7.89 16.02 21.09
N TRP A 576 -7.49 17.07 20.40
CA TRP A 576 -7.94 18.42 20.70
C TRP A 576 -8.07 19.25 19.44
N ASP A 577 -9.28 19.75 19.20
CA ASP A 577 -9.57 20.75 18.17
C ASP A 577 -9.32 22.16 18.75
N ALA A 578 -8.05 22.55 18.71
CA ALA A 578 -7.54 23.82 19.21
C ALA A 578 -7.93 25.00 18.29
N LEU A 579 -7.70 26.22 18.78
CA LEU A 579 -7.93 27.46 18.02
C LEU A 579 -9.37 27.57 17.46
N ASP A 580 -10.34 27.27 18.29
CA ASP A 580 -11.78 27.26 17.92
C ASP A 580 -12.12 26.26 16.81
N GLY A 581 -11.51 25.06 16.86
CA GLY A 581 -11.75 23.98 15.93
C GLY A 581 -10.90 24.01 14.66
N ARG A 582 -10.06 25.03 14.45
CA ARG A 582 -9.26 25.19 13.23
C ARG A 582 -8.02 24.32 13.15
N LEU A 583 -7.51 23.85 14.28
CA LEU A 583 -6.29 23.04 14.36
C LEU A 583 -6.56 21.76 15.14
N SER A 584 -6.53 20.62 14.47
CA SER A 584 -6.63 19.32 15.13
C SER A 584 -5.25 18.88 15.61
N LEU A 585 -5.17 18.54 16.89
CA LEU A 585 -3.98 18.00 17.56
C LEU A 585 -4.27 16.59 18.05
N THR A 586 -3.34 15.67 17.82
CA THR A 586 -3.43 14.27 18.27
C THR A 586 -2.15 13.87 18.98
N ALA A 587 -2.29 13.18 20.11
CA ALA A 587 -1.19 12.54 20.81
C ALA A 587 -1.66 11.16 21.27
N ALA A 588 -0.90 10.10 20.95
CA ALA A 588 -1.24 8.74 21.36
C ALA A 588 0.01 7.93 21.71
N VAL A 589 -0.10 7.08 22.71
CA VAL A 589 0.85 6.00 23.00
C VAL A 589 0.14 4.69 22.76
N ALA A 590 0.84 3.76 22.11
CA ALA A 590 0.27 2.46 21.80
C ALA A 590 1.31 1.34 21.96
N ARG A 591 0.82 0.15 22.29
CA ARG A 591 1.56 -1.11 22.24
C ARG A 591 0.87 -2.03 21.26
N ASN A 592 1.63 -2.51 20.27
CA ASN A 592 1.23 -3.56 19.35
C ASN A 592 2.12 -4.78 19.60
N GLU A 593 1.51 -5.91 19.90
CA GLU A 593 2.20 -7.18 20.05
C GLU A 593 1.66 -8.16 19.02
N ARG A 594 2.58 -8.83 18.31
CA ARG A 594 2.29 -9.87 17.32
C ARG A 594 2.83 -11.18 17.85
N THR A 595 2.00 -12.18 17.85
CA THR A 595 2.31 -13.55 18.32
C THR A 595 1.98 -14.56 17.24
N ASN A 596 2.38 -15.80 17.42
CA ASN A 596 2.12 -16.91 16.51
C ASN A 596 2.64 -16.65 15.08
N TYR A 597 3.70 -15.86 14.89
CA TYR A 597 4.29 -15.79 13.57
C TYR A 597 5.35 -16.89 13.35
N ARG A 598 5.52 -17.26 12.10
CA ARG A 598 6.37 -18.38 11.71
C ARG A 598 7.84 -18.11 11.98
N VAL A 599 8.49 -19.05 12.68
CA VAL A 599 9.93 -19.04 12.98
C VAL A 599 10.56 -20.38 12.61
N ALA A 600 11.87 -20.38 12.40
CA ALA A 600 12.61 -21.60 12.10
C ALA A 600 12.74 -22.48 13.34
N ASP A 601 12.70 -23.80 13.12
CA ASP A 601 12.82 -24.84 14.15
C ASP A 601 13.92 -25.86 13.81
N PRO A 602 15.18 -25.41 13.61
CA PRO A 602 16.25 -26.29 13.18
C PRO A 602 16.71 -27.21 14.31
N GLY A 603 16.89 -28.48 13.96
CA GLY A 603 17.46 -29.49 14.87
C GLY A 603 16.50 -30.03 15.93
N ASN A 604 15.23 -29.69 15.86
CA ASN A 604 14.19 -30.26 16.73
C ASN A 604 13.96 -31.74 16.35
N PRO A 605 14.19 -32.70 17.28
CA PRO A 605 13.96 -34.12 17.00
C PRO A 605 12.50 -34.47 16.68
N ASP A 606 11.56 -33.68 17.22
CA ASP A 606 10.13 -33.88 17.02
C ASP A 606 9.64 -33.22 15.70
N ASN A 607 10.45 -32.37 15.09
CA ASN A 607 10.21 -31.73 13.80
C ASN A 607 11.41 -31.97 12.83
N PRO A 608 11.66 -33.24 12.44
CA PRO A 608 12.83 -33.59 11.63
C PRO A 608 12.80 -33.00 10.21
N SER A 609 11.66 -32.52 9.74
CA SER A 609 11.53 -31.79 8.48
C SER A 609 12.10 -30.36 8.56
N GLY A 610 12.26 -29.81 9.79
CA GLY A 610 12.69 -28.44 10.03
C GLY A 610 11.68 -27.41 9.56
N GLU A 611 10.39 -27.77 9.55
CA GLU A 611 9.30 -26.87 9.20
C GLU A 611 9.23 -25.68 10.17
N GLN A 612 8.70 -24.56 9.68
CA GLN A 612 8.49 -23.40 10.53
C GLN A 612 7.35 -23.64 11.50
N VAL A 613 7.51 -23.19 12.73
CA VAL A 613 6.50 -23.26 13.81
C VAL A 613 6.01 -21.85 14.17
N LEU A 614 4.89 -21.78 14.90
CA LEU A 614 4.18 -20.54 15.23
C LEU A 614 4.58 -19.95 16.60
N ASP A 615 5.86 -20.05 16.98
CA ASP A 615 6.35 -19.62 18.30
C ASP A 615 6.84 -18.15 18.30
N GLY A 616 6.86 -17.50 17.15
CA GLY A 616 7.39 -16.15 17.00
C GLY A 616 6.55 -15.10 17.72
N SER A 617 7.24 -14.14 18.37
CA SER A 617 6.58 -12.97 18.95
C SER A 617 7.44 -11.71 18.84
N ALA A 618 6.77 -10.56 18.61
CA ALA A 618 7.41 -9.27 18.48
C ALA A 618 6.50 -8.16 18.99
N ARG A 619 7.10 -7.10 19.53
CA ARG A 619 6.41 -5.97 20.11
C ARG A 619 6.88 -4.65 19.52
N VAL A 620 5.97 -3.70 19.36
CA VAL A 620 6.26 -2.31 19.01
C VAL A 620 5.52 -1.38 19.95
N ASP A 621 6.26 -0.65 20.78
CA ASP A 621 5.75 0.45 21.58
C ASP A 621 5.89 1.76 20.77
N SER A 622 4.87 2.58 20.73
CA SER A 622 4.85 3.79 19.89
C SER A 622 4.33 5.02 20.62
N LEU A 623 4.90 6.19 20.26
CA LEU A 623 4.34 7.51 20.52
C LEU A 623 4.07 8.19 19.19
N VAL A 624 2.86 8.69 19.00
CA VAL A 624 2.44 9.42 17.81
C VAL A 624 1.96 10.79 18.20
N LEU A 625 2.46 11.80 17.46
CA LEU A 625 1.99 13.18 17.58
C LEU A 625 1.56 13.66 16.20
N GLY A 626 0.41 14.33 16.11
CA GLY A 626 -0.14 14.88 14.87
C GLY A 626 -0.68 16.28 15.05
N ALA A 627 -0.58 17.10 14.00
CA ALA A 627 -1.20 18.41 13.91
C ALA A 627 -1.65 18.65 12.46
N ALA A 628 -2.93 19.00 12.25
CA ALA A 628 -3.49 19.27 10.93
C ALA A 628 -4.49 20.43 11.02
N GLY A 629 -4.39 21.40 10.10
CA GLY A 629 -5.30 22.55 10.02
C GLY A 629 -4.59 23.89 10.05
N ARG A 630 -5.31 24.94 10.46
CA ARG A 630 -4.88 26.34 10.35
C ARG A 630 -4.47 26.93 11.70
N ILE A 631 -3.23 27.41 11.76
CA ILE A 631 -2.67 28.09 12.95
C ILE A 631 -3.17 29.54 13.00
N LEU A 632 -3.06 30.25 11.86
CA LEU A 632 -3.55 31.62 11.67
C LEU A 632 -4.23 31.72 10.30
N PRO A 633 -5.06 32.76 10.04
CA PRO A 633 -5.55 33.03 8.69
C PRO A 633 -4.39 33.05 7.68
N GLY A 634 -4.49 32.22 6.64
CA GLY A 634 -3.44 32.05 5.64
C GLY A 634 -2.20 31.25 6.07
N TRP A 635 -2.21 30.62 7.25
CA TRP A 635 -1.09 29.76 7.68
C TRP A 635 -1.60 28.38 8.13
N SER A 636 -1.38 27.38 7.31
CA SER A 636 -1.78 25.99 7.54
C SER A 636 -0.59 25.09 7.85
N VAL A 637 -0.85 24.01 8.58
CA VAL A 637 0.15 23.01 8.96
C VAL A 637 -0.42 21.60 8.84
N PHE A 638 0.41 20.68 8.36
CA PHE A 638 0.23 19.23 8.46
C PHE A 638 1.56 18.66 8.97
N ALA A 639 1.58 18.19 10.20
CA ALA A 639 2.81 17.73 10.85
C ALA A 639 2.55 16.46 11.64
N ASN A 640 3.47 15.51 11.54
CA ASN A 640 3.39 14.24 12.23
C ASN A 640 4.78 13.84 12.75
N TYR A 641 4.81 13.21 13.91
CA TYR A 641 5.99 12.58 14.49
C TYR A 641 5.62 11.22 15.06
N THR A 642 6.49 10.24 14.84
CA THR A 642 6.35 8.89 15.39
C THR A 642 7.68 8.44 16.00
N LEU A 643 7.62 7.94 17.22
CA LEU A 643 8.67 7.17 17.89
C LEU A 643 8.20 5.72 17.94
N LEU A 644 9.07 4.78 17.50
CA LEU A 644 8.83 3.35 17.58
C LEU A 644 9.96 2.69 18.36
N ASP A 645 9.61 1.95 19.40
CA ASP A 645 10.52 1.07 20.12
C ASP A 645 10.11 -0.37 19.84
N SER A 646 10.84 -1.01 18.94
CA SER A 646 10.50 -2.35 18.43
C SER A 646 11.45 -3.39 18.98
N GLU A 647 10.95 -4.57 19.31
CA GLU A 647 11.69 -5.66 19.92
C GLU A 647 11.15 -7.02 19.45
N VAL A 648 12.04 -7.92 19.05
CA VAL A 648 11.74 -9.35 18.91
C VAL A 648 11.71 -9.96 20.30
N LEU A 649 10.58 -10.48 20.70
CA LEU A 649 10.42 -11.17 21.97
C LEU A 649 10.84 -12.63 21.87
N GLN A 650 10.54 -13.26 20.73
CA GLN A 650 10.98 -14.60 20.35
C GLN A 650 11.05 -14.70 18.83
N GLY A 651 12.21 -15.07 18.29
CA GLY A 651 12.46 -15.18 16.85
C GLY A 651 12.89 -16.57 16.40
N ALA A 652 12.81 -17.57 17.28
CA ALA A 652 13.06 -18.97 17.03
C ALA A 652 11.97 -19.83 17.71
N SER A 653 11.91 -21.12 17.37
CA SER A 653 11.01 -22.06 18.04
C SER A 653 11.29 -22.16 19.55
N ASP A 654 10.34 -22.67 20.32
CA ASP A 654 10.49 -22.96 21.74
C ASP A 654 11.71 -23.87 21.98
N PHE A 655 11.85 -24.90 21.17
CA PHE A 655 12.98 -25.83 21.23
C PHE A 655 14.34 -25.11 21.07
N VAL A 656 14.45 -24.21 20.09
CA VAL A 656 15.67 -23.44 19.84
C VAL A 656 15.89 -22.40 20.94
N SER A 657 14.84 -21.74 21.41
CA SER A 657 14.88 -20.71 22.45
C SER A 657 15.30 -21.30 23.81
N GLU A 658 14.77 -22.48 24.19
CA GLU A 658 15.15 -23.19 25.40
C GLU A 658 16.63 -23.63 25.39
N SER A 659 17.18 -23.91 24.20
CA SER A 659 18.61 -24.20 24.04
C SER A 659 19.52 -22.96 24.16
N GLY A 660 18.95 -21.76 24.26
CA GLY A 660 19.67 -20.48 24.28
C GLY A 660 20.21 -20.03 22.91
N GLN A 661 19.66 -20.54 21.83
CA GLN A 661 20.08 -20.23 20.45
C GLN A 661 19.15 -19.27 19.71
N ASP A 662 18.21 -18.63 20.39
CA ASP A 662 17.45 -17.51 19.84
C ASP A 662 18.30 -16.24 19.88
N TYR A 663 19.12 -16.06 18.86
CA TYR A 663 20.02 -14.92 18.73
C TYR A 663 19.30 -13.60 18.44
N THR A 664 18.03 -13.65 17.99
CA THR A 664 17.28 -12.45 17.58
C THR A 664 16.51 -11.80 18.73
N ARG A 665 16.41 -12.50 19.86
CA ARG A 665 15.68 -12.02 21.03
C ARG A 665 16.26 -10.72 21.57
N GLY A 666 15.44 -9.69 21.70
CA GLY A 666 15.85 -8.34 22.09
C GLY A 666 16.26 -7.43 20.94
N ASP A 667 16.35 -7.97 19.71
CA ASP A 667 16.70 -7.18 18.54
C ASP A 667 15.55 -6.27 18.09
N PRO A 668 15.87 -5.09 17.51
CA PRO A 668 14.88 -4.28 16.85
C PRO A 668 14.37 -4.95 15.57
N LEU A 669 13.14 -4.64 15.17
CA LEU A 669 12.61 -5.06 13.89
C LEU A 669 13.37 -4.39 12.74
N THR A 670 13.64 -5.16 11.68
CA THR A 670 14.34 -4.65 10.50
C THR A 670 13.52 -3.59 9.77
N ASN A 671 14.22 -2.69 9.07
CA ASN A 671 13.61 -1.60 8.29
C ASN A 671 12.61 -0.75 9.10
N THR A 672 12.78 -0.66 10.43
CA THR A 672 11.91 0.08 11.35
C THR A 672 12.70 1.20 12.01
N PRO A 673 12.47 2.49 11.64
CA PRO A 673 13.18 3.61 12.23
C PRO A 673 12.62 3.90 13.62
N LYS A 674 13.51 4.12 14.60
CA LYS A 674 13.08 4.52 15.95
C LYS A 674 12.39 5.88 15.96
N HIS A 675 12.80 6.81 15.12
CA HIS A 675 12.23 8.14 15.01
C HIS A 675 11.95 8.48 13.57
N SER A 676 10.80 9.07 13.32
CA SER A 676 10.42 9.64 12.03
C SER A 676 9.50 10.84 12.22
N ALA A 677 9.59 11.81 11.31
CA ALA A 677 8.76 13.01 11.34
C ALA A 677 8.48 13.54 9.93
N SER A 678 7.37 14.20 9.78
CA SER A 678 7.02 14.97 8.59
C SER A 678 6.43 16.31 8.99
N LEU A 679 6.69 17.32 8.16
CA LEU A 679 6.09 18.64 8.25
C LEU A 679 5.75 19.10 6.84
N TRP A 680 4.55 19.60 6.66
CA TRP A 680 4.17 20.47 5.56
C TRP A 680 3.48 21.70 6.13
N THR A 681 3.89 22.88 5.70
CA THR A 681 3.27 24.15 6.12
C THR A 681 3.18 25.10 4.94
N THR A 682 2.07 25.81 4.84
CA THR A 682 1.82 26.81 3.80
C THR A 682 1.46 28.14 4.41
N TRP A 683 1.91 29.22 3.78
CA TRP A 683 1.67 30.57 4.24
C TRP A 683 1.35 31.51 3.07
N ASP A 684 0.24 32.21 3.18
CA ASP A 684 -0.19 33.29 2.26
C ASP A 684 0.60 34.56 2.59
N VAL A 685 1.70 34.80 1.88
CA VAL A 685 2.63 35.91 2.16
C VAL A 685 2.18 37.24 1.53
N ALA A 686 1.36 37.17 0.48
CA ALA A 686 0.77 38.32 -0.20
C ALA A 686 -0.52 37.88 -0.93
N ARG A 687 -1.30 38.83 -1.41
CA ARG A 687 -2.51 38.53 -2.16
C ARG A 687 -2.22 37.64 -3.38
N GLY A 688 -2.75 36.44 -3.36
CA GLY A 688 -2.59 35.44 -4.40
C GLY A 688 -1.21 34.77 -4.42
N VAL A 689 -0.33 35.01 -3.43
CA VAL A 689 1.00 34.36 -3.31
C VAL A 689 1.01 33.51 -2.07
N GLN A 690 1.19 32.21 -2.24
CA GLN A 690 1.37 31.25 -1.16
C GLN A 690 2.74 30.60 -1.25
N LEU A 691 3.42 30.45 -0.13
CA LEU A 691 4.66 29.70 0.00
C LEU A 691 4.39 28.43 0.81
N GLY A 692 5.01 27.34 0.40
CA GLY A 692 4.97 26.05 1.09
C GLY A 692 6.37 25.57 1.42
N TYR A 693 6.52 24.96 2.58
CA TYR A 693 7.74 24.31 3.01
C TYR A 693 7.43 23.00 3.70
N GLY A 694 8.20 21.98 3.36
CA GLY A 694 8.07 20.67 3.96
C GLY A 694 9.41 20.01 4.26
N LEU A 695 9.38 19.08 5.19
CA LEU A 695 10.47 18.18 5.47
C LEU A 695 9.93 16.77 5.79
N THR A 696 10.72 15.77 5.44
CA THR A 696 10.54 14.39 5.88
C THR A 696 11.85 13.93 6.53
N TRP A 697 11.77 13.50 7.78
CA TRP A 697 12.88 12.91 8.51
C TRP A 697 12.59 11.45 8.82
N GLN A 698 13.55 10.59 8.48
CA GLN A 698 13.58 9.19 8.87
C GLN A 698 14.89 8.89 9.59
N GLY A 699 14.80 8.28 10.75
CA GLY A 699 15.95 7.80 11.51
C GLY A 699 16.66 6.64 10.83
N LYS A 700 17.78 6.18 11.40
CA LYS A 700 18.48 4.98 10.95
C LYS A 700 17.58 3.75 11.08
N VAL A 701 17.80 2.76 10.22
CA VAL A 701 17.14 1.46 10.26
C VAL A 701 18.16 0.32 10.26
N TYR A 702 17.81 -0.80 10.87
CA TYR A 702 18.60 -2.02 10.84
C TYR A 702 18.20 -2.88 9.63
N LEU A 703 19.21 -3.52 9.00
CA LEU A 703 18.99 -4.39 7.84
C LEU A 703 18.88 -5.86 8.22
N GLN A 704 19.43 -6.25 9.34
CA GLN A 704 19.45 -7.63 9.83
C GLN A 704 19.32 -7.64 11.34
N GLN A 705 18.99 -8.79 11.87
CA GLN A 705 19.01 -9.16 13.27
C GLN A 705 20.21 -10.05 13.53
N HIS A 706 20.53 -10.34 14.81
CA HIS A 706 21.57 -11.27 15.18
C HIS A 706 21.26 -12.69 14.64
N SER A 707 22.27 -13.50 14.52
CA SER A 707 22.19 -14.86 13.97
C SER A 707 23.34 -15.72 14.50
N ALA A 708 23.30 -17.02 14.29
CA ALA A 708 24.39 -17.93 14.66
C ALA A 708 25.76 -17.51 14.09
N THR A 709 25.81 -16.83 12.95
CA THR A 709 27.05 -16.32 12.33
C THR A 709 27.45 -14.93 12.84
N ASN A 710 26.58 -14.22 13.51
CA ASN A 710 26.81 -12.91 14.13
C ASN A 710 25.99 -12.80 15.43
N PRO A 711 26.34 -13.53 16.50
CA PRO A 711 25.50 -13.59 17.71
C PRO A 711 25.50 -12.31 18.54
N ASP A 712 26.61 -11.55 18.54
CA ASP A 712 26.81 -10.36 19.39
C ASP A 712 27.50 -9.20 18.64
N GLY A 713 27.72 -9.34 17.33
CA GLY A 713 28.43 -8.35 16.52
C GLY A 713 27.55 -7.15 16.14
N PRO A 714 28.12 -6.09 15.59
CA PRO A 714 27.35 -4.94 15.16
C PRO A 714 26.39 -5.31 14.03
N LEU A 715 25.14 -4.86 14.15
CA LEU A 715 24.13 -5.06 13.10
C LEU A 715 24.31 -4.02 11.98
N PRO A 716 24.24 -4.43 10.71
CA PRO A 716 24.33 -3.49 9.58
C PRO A 716 23.12 -2.54 9.58
N THR A 717 23.39 -1.26 9.31
CA THR A 717 22.37 -0.20 9.34
C THR A 717 22.42 0.67 8.08
N VAL A 718 21.26 1.21 7.68
CA VAL A 718 21.19 2.34 6.75
C VAL A 718 20.99 3.62 7.55
N GLY A 719 21.81 4.63 7.27
CA GLY A 719 21.76 5.92 7.94
C GLY A 719 20.45 6.66 7.69
N GLY A 720 20.01 7.40 8.69
CA GLY A 720 18.83 8.27 8.56
C GLY A 720 19.06 9.45 7.62
N TYR A 721 17.97 10.10 7.22
CA TYR A 721 17.99 11.24 6.30
C TYR A 721 16.92 12.28 6.66
N VAL A 722 17.16 13.50 6.21
CA VAL A 722 16.17 14.59 6.15
C VAL A 722 16.11 15.08 4.72
N VAL A 723 14.91 15.11 4.15
CA VAL A 723 14.64 15.65 2.80
C VAL A 723 13.70 16.84 2.94
N HIS A 724 14.03 17.93 2.24
CA HIS A 724 13.27 19.17 2.29
C HIS A 724 12.57 19.40 0.95
N ARG A 725 11.38 19.99 1.00
CA ARG A 725 10.57 20.38 -0.15
C ARG A 725 10.16 21.83 -0.02
N ALA A 726 9.99 22.51 -1.15
CA ALA A 726 9.48 23.88 -1.19
C ALA A 726 8.43 24.02 -2.29
N MET A 727 7.48 24.89 -2.07
CA MET A 727 6.46 25.28 -3.04
C MET A 727 6.29 26.79 -3.04
N ALA A 728 6.03 27.36 -4.21
CA ALA A 728 5.53 28.71 -4.37
C ALA A 728 4.38 28.68 -5.36
N SER A 729 3.23 29.23 -4.99
CA SER A 729 2.11 29.36 -5.92
C SER A 729 1.71 30.83 -6.08
N TYR A 730 1.22 31.15 -7.27
CA TYR A 730 0.71 32.47 -7.62
C TYR A 730 -0.64 32.37 -8.34
N THR A 731 -1.68 32.83 -7.70
CA THR A 731 -3.01 32.95 -8.28
C THR A 731 -3.07 34.20 -9.18
N VAL A 732 -2.92 33.98 -10.47
CA VAL A 732 -2.93 35.05 -11.50
C VAL A 732 -4.33 35.69 -11.57
N ASN A 733 -5.36 34.86 -11.57
CA ASN A 733 -6.77 35.22 -11.54
C ASN A 733 -7.61 34.03 -11.06
N ARG A 734 -8.94 34.14 -11.06
CA ARG A 734 -9.85 33.07 -10.60
C ARG A 734 -9.77 31.77 -11.41
N LYS A 735 -9.16 31.83 -12.61
CA LYS A 735 -9.09 30.69 -13.55
C LYS A 735 -7.68 30.13 -13.71
N LEU A 736 -6.65 30.78 -13.18
CA LEU A 736 -5.26 30.37 -13.39
C LEU A 736 -4.45 30.56 -12.12
N GLN A 737 -3.87 29.51 -11.63
CA GLN A 737 -2.81 29.48 -10.63
C GLN A 737 -1.56 28.82 -11.23
N LEU A 738 -0.41 29.44 -11.00
CA LEU A 738 0.90 28.88 -11.31
C LEU A 738 1.49 28.34 -10.00
N GLN A 739 2.07 27.13 -10.04
CA GLN A 739 2.70 26.51 -8.89
C GLN A 739 4.09 25.98 -9.26
N LEU A 740 5.10 26.32 -8.48
CA LEU A 740 6.45 25.83 -8.58
C LEU A 740 6.74 24.92 -7.38
N ASN A 741 7.10 23.67 -7.65
CA ASN A 741 7.53 22.72 -6.64
C ASN A 741 9.02 22.42 -6.82
N VAL A 742 9.76 22.38 -5.70
CA VAL A 742 11.15 21.92 -5.62
C VAL A 742 11.20 20.76 -4.64
N ASN A 743 11.39 19.56 -5.16
CA ASN A 743 11.57 18.36 -4.36
C ASN A 743 13.07 18.19 -4.05
N ASN A 744 13.36 17.59 -2.88
CA ASN A 744 14.73 17.43 -2.39
C ASN A 744 15.57 18.71 -2.54
N LEU A 745 15.10 19.79 -1.93
CA LEU A 745 15.60 21.16 -2.09
C LEU A 745 17.14 21.29 -1.95
N PHE A 746 17.73 20.51 -1.04
CA PHE A 746 19.18 20.55 -0.77
C PHE A 746 19.95 19.42 -1.44
N ASP A 747 19.33 18.69 -2.37
CA ASP A 747 19.93 17.58 -3.10
C ASP A 747 20.56 16.51 -2.20
N LYS A 748 19.84 16.16 -1.14
CA LYS A 748 20.27 15.15 -0.17
C LYS A 748 20.37 13.78 -0.84
N GLN A 749 21.51 13.12 -0.68
CA GLN A 749 21.69 11.73 -1.06
C GLN A 749 21.24 10.81 0.08
N TYR A 750 20.38 9.85 -0.22
CA TYR A 750 19.83 8.89 0.74
C TYR A 750 19.38 7.61 0.03
N LEU A 751 19.10 6.56 0.79
CA LEU A 751 18.50 5.31 0.32
C LEU A 751 17.08 5.19 0.89
N THR A 752 16.14 4.73 0.09
CA THR A 752 14.73 4.71 0.47
C THR A 752 14.10 3.33 0.46
N ARG A 753 14.19 2.55 -0.60
CA ARG A 753 13.67 1.18 -0.66
C ARG A 753 14.82 0.23 -0.38
N LEU A 754 14.69 -0.58 0.68
CA LEU A 754 15.77 -1.38 1.19
C LEU A 754 15.47 -2.87 1.09
N ARG A 755 16.42 -3.66 0.61
CA ARG A 755 16.43 -5.09 0.85
C ARG A 755 17.22 -5.36 2.14
N THR A 756 16.60 -6.10 3.06
CA THR A 756 17.12 -6.33 4.41
C THR A 756 18.15 -7.47 4.43
N GLN A 757 19.30 -7.26 3.80
CA GLN A 757 20.43 -8.19 3.73
C GLN A 757 21.75 -7.42 3.76
N ARG A 758 22.86 -8.08 4.09
CA ARG A 758 24.20 -7.49 4.17
C ARG A 758 24.74 -7.10 2.80
N LEU A 759 24.74 -8.06 1.85
CA LEU A 759 24.92 -7.80 0.42
C LEU A 759 23.53 -7.79 -0.23
N ALA A 760 23.10 -6.65 -0.72
CA ALA A 760 21.76 -6.47 -1.20
C ALA A 760 21.71 -5.40 -2.31
N TRP A 761 20.56 -4.76 -2.44
CA TRP A 761 20.37 -3.56 -3.23
C TRP A 761 19.37 -2.63 -2.55
N ALA A 762 19.47 -1.36 -2.89
CA ALA A 762 18.57 -0.33 -2.41
C ALA A 762 18.31 0.69 -3.51
N THR A 763 17.13 1.31 -3.50
CA THR A 763 16.85 2.41 -4.41
C THR A 763 17.37 3.71 -3.82
N PRO A 764 18.26 4.44 -4.50
CA PRO A 764 18.61 5.80 -4.13
C PRO A 764 17.36 6.68 -4.13
N GLY A 765 17.25 7.57 -3.15
CA GLY A 765 16.22 8.59 -3.14
C GLY A 765 16.39 9.53 -4.31
N GLU A 766 15.30 10.07 -4.85
CA GLU A 766 15.34 11.00 -5.97
C GLU A 766 16.16 12.24 -5.64
N ALA A 767 16.97 12.71 -6.59
CA ALA A 767 17.70 13.95 -6.49
C ALA A 767 16.77 15.15 -6.56
N ARG A 768 17.33 16.36 -6.47
CA ARG A 768 16.55 17.58 -6.58
C ARG A 768 15.87 17.66 -7.95
N SER A 769 14.56 17.86 -7.92
CA SER A 769 13.74 18.10 -9.11
C SER A 769 12.91 19.37 -8.96
N VAL A 770 12.62 20.00 -10.08
CA VAL A 770 11.84 21.24 -10.15
C VAL A 770 10.69 21.03 -11.13
N VAL A 771 9.46 21.32 -10.67
CA VAL A 771 8.25 21.20 -11.48
C VAL A 771 7.48 22.51 -11.44
N LEU A 772 7.15 23.03 -12.61
CA LEU A 772 6.23 24.16 -12.79
C LEU A 772 4.89 23.61 -13.30
N SER A 773 3.80 23.92 -12.59
CA SER A 773 2.45 23.54 -12.96
C SER A 773 1.59 24.78 -13.19
N ALA A 774 0.68 24.69 -14.17
CA ALA A 774 -0.42 25.63 -14.38
C ALA A 774 -1.72 24.91 -14.05
N ASN A 775 -2.41 25.39 -13.02
CA ASN A 775 -3.71 24.90 -12.61
C ASN A 775 -4.77 25.85 -13.15
N LEU A 776 -5.66 25.32 -14.00
CA LEU A 776 -6.70 26.03 -14.70
C LEU A 776 -8.04 25.56 -14.13
N SER A 777 -8.91 26.50 -13.68
CA SER A 777 -10.26 26.23 -13.20
C SER A 777 -11.27 27.04 -14.03
N PHE A 778 -12.38 26.43 -14.47
CA PHE A 778 -13.36 27.01 -15.39
C PHE A 778 -14.76 27.02 -14.78
#